data_04c264cf0e2e501952745a612e95e46b
#
_entry.id   04c264cf0e2e501952745a612e95e46b
#
_cell.length_a   1.000
_cell.length_b   1.000
_cell.length_c   1.000
_cell.angle_alpha   90.00
_cell.angle_beta   90.00
_cell.angle_gamma   90.00
#
_symmetry.space_group_name_H-M   'P 1'
#
loop_
_entity.id
_entity.type
_entity.pdbx_description
1 polymer ?
#
loop_
_entity_poly.entity_id
_entity_poly.type
_entity_poly.pdbx_seq_one_letter_code
_entity_poly.pdbx_strand_id
1 'polypeptide(L)'
;MNHQYKSYMTGIILAAMAMPAYAAAADTAQADTQNLLSKDVVVTATRTEAEIKTVPNTVEVITAEDIQKLGATDVYSALRLADNIQIMNTSTGFGHRVSMRGMASNQTLILINGQRTAIEDTATTQNLLALDRINVNTIERIEIVRGAASAQYGSDALAGVINIITKKSTGKPSVTVGATTGTTNMQNYYHIDLGKQGKFSGVFDMDFSKDRQWTEHNVSGLPIKNLQGPKQNYRFSGTYELGKDKNLNLDLGYYKDKLTGDWSHKEYNTGAWGGIIRLQDAKLETERRDASLSLTGKNKKDDYMVRTFYSKMDKFRFLPYTALAKETGETNTYSVWGIEARNSHKINGSHTLTYGTEYDRYLVEGVNFGKSGDNGKDVNTYAAYIQDEWLAGNKWIIIPAVRYDKHSEFGSKTTPHLGVTYLLNDNNRFKANWGKGFKAPTVSELYMDYTHMGVLTMGNPDLQPEESTNWDVSYEGEWGKTFGKVTYFHNTIDNMISTHSVSGMRGVSEYYNIDGTTKTHGIELTLGRNLSKRWDIKATSNWTSASNKSASAASSAHGVDGIADNITTLQLTYDDHKTSGYNFTIWEQWVNNYYESDSNDKYTYNTLNFVVNRKFNDRFRLFAGVDNIFDKKIDEIYLDGRIWRAGMEYRF
;
A
#
# COMPACT_ATOMS: atom_id res chain seq x y z
N MET A 1 30.03 -16.45 15.06
CA MET A 1 28.90 -16.05 15.94
C MET A 1 27.52 -16.56 15.47
N ASN A 2 27.43 -17.28 14.34
CA ASN A 2 26.15 -17.62 13.71
C ASN A 2 25.50 -18.96 14.13
N HIS A 3 26.11 -19.77 14.97
CA HIS A 3 25.54 -21.09 15.35
C HIS A 3 24.77 -21.09 16.67
N GLN A 4 25.07 -20.21 17.60
CA GLN A 4 24.41 -20.19 18.92
C GLN A 4 22.98 -19.59 18.87
N TYR A 5 22.71 -18.62 18.01
CA TYR A 5 21.35 -18.00 17.89
C TYR A 5 20.30 -18.93 17.26
N LYS A 6 20.70 -19.86 16.39
CA LYS A 6 19.78 -20.85 15.79
C LYS A 6 19.23 -21.82 16.84
N SER A 7 20.02 -22.15 17.87
CA SER A 7 19.65 -23.11 18.89
C SER A 7 18.63 -22.57 19.90
N TYR A 8 18.65 -21.28 20.22
CA TYR A 8 17.72 -20.68 21.20
C TYR A 8 16.32 -20.47 20.61
N MET A 9 16.19 -20.15 19.33
CA MET A 9 14.88 -19.97 18.68
C MET A 9 14.13 -21.29 18.50
N THR A 10 14.83 -22.38 18.18
CA THR A 10 14.22 -23.71 18.08
C THR A 10 13.62 -24.18 19.42
N GLY A 11 14.25 -23.81 20.53
CA GLY A 11 13.76 -24.11 21.88
C GLY A 11 12.46 -23.38 22.26
N ILE A 12 12.30 -22.13 21.83
CA ILE A 12 11.10 -21.31 22.13
C ILE A 12 9.89 -21.80 21.31
N ILE A 13 10.10 -22.18 20.06
CA ILE A 13 9.03 -22.68 19.16
C ILE A 13 8.55 -24.07 19.63
N LEU A 14 9.47 -24.95 20.02
CA LEU A 14 9.12 -26.28 20.57
C LEU A 14 8.40 -26.19 21.92
N ALA A 15 8.75 -25.24 22.78
CA ALA A 15 8.06 -25.03 24.07
C ALA A 15 6.63 -24.49 23.88
N ALA A 16 6.35 -23.69 22.84
CA ALA A 16 4.99 -23.23 22.52
C ALA A 16 4.10 -24.35 21.93
N MET A 17 4.70 -25.33 21.27
CA MET A 17 4.00 -26.50 20.68
C MET A 17 3.74 -27.65 21.66
N ALA A 18 4.46 -27.72 22.79
CA ALA A 18 4.46 -28.88 23.68
C ALA A 18 3.45 -28.82 24.84
N MET A 19 2.47 -27.92 24.84
CA MET A 19 1.46 -27.90 25.92
C MET A 19 0.20 -28.67 25.53
N PRO A 20 -0.28 -29.63 26.37
CA PRO A 20 -1.40 -30.48 26.05
C PRO A 20 -2.72 -29.71 25.94
N ALA A 21 -3.48 -29.99 24.88
CA ALA A 21 -4.85 -29.55 24.71
C ALA A 21 -5.76 -30.26 25.75
N TYR A 22 -6.13 -29.57 26.81
CA TYR A 22 -7.25 -30.02 27.63
C TYR A 22 -8.55 -29.73 26.88
N ALA A 23 -9.27 -30.80 26.54
CA ALA A 23 -10.61 -30.71 25.97
C ALA A 23 -11.57 -30.21 27.07
N ALA A 24 -12.04 -28.98 26.97
CA ALA A 24 -13.12 -28.45 27.77
C ALA A 24 -14.47 -28.71 27.08
N ALA A 25 -15.44 -29.11 27.88
CA ALA A 25 -16.78 -29.50 27.48
C ALA A 25 -17.55 -28.43 26.71
N ALA A 26 -18.40 -28.90 25.81
CA ALA A 26 -19.24 -28.06 24.95
C ALA A 26 -20.20 -27.21 25.76
N ASP A 27 -20.06 -25.89 25.68
CA ASP A 27 -21.09 -24.94 26.09
C ASP A 27 -21.82 -24.42 24.86
N THR A 28 -23.15 -24.51 24.86
CA THR A 28 -24.03 -24.12 23.76
C THR A 28 -24.24 -22.62 23.77
N ALA A 29 -23.18 -21.86 23.47
CA ALA A 29 -23.33 -20.46 23.10
C ALA A 29 -23.61 -20.36 21.60
N GLN A 30 -24.68 -19.71 21.24
CA GLN A 30 -25.04 -19.36 19.87
C GLN A 30 -23.81 -18.70 19.19
N ALA A 31 -23.24 -19.42 18.21
CA ALA A 31 -22.13 -18.87 17.44
C ALA A 31 -22.68 -17.74 16.57
N ASP A 32 -22.21 -16.53 16.81
CA ASP A 32 -22.18 -15.50 15.77
C ASP A 32 -21.39 -16.10 14.62
N THR A 33 -22.09 -16.47 13.56
CA THR A 33 -21.47 -16.73 12.27
C THR A 33 -20.82 -15.41 11.88
N GLN A 34 -19.51 -15.32 11.97
CA GLN A 34 -18.77 -14.24 11.30
C GLN A 34 -19.21 -14.28 9.85
N ASN A 35 -19.97 -13.27 9.42
CA ASN A 35 -20.31 -13.07 8.03
C ASN A 35 -19.00 -12.89 7.28
N LEU A 36 -18.64 -13.85 6.44
CA LEU A 36 -17.38 -13.89 5.69
C LEU A 36 -17.28 -12.76 4.64
N LEU A 37 -18.40 -12.16 4.28
CA LEU A 37 -18.50 -10.87 3.61
C LEU A 37 -18.89 -9.85 4.68
N SER A 38 -17.89 -9.27 5.32
CA SER A 38 -18.04 -8.55 6.57
C SER A 38 -19.06 -7.40 6.51
N LYS A 39 -19.65 -7.10 7.66
CA LYS A 39 -20.39 -5.85 7.91
C LYS A 39 -19.45 -4.64 8.00
N ASP A 40 -18.24 -4.75 7.43
CA ASP A 40 -17.24 -3.71 7.55
C ASP A 40 -17.71 -2.48 6.81
N VAL A 41 -17.61 -1.38 7.50
CA VAL A 41 -17.86 -0.06 6.96
C VAL A 41 -16.56 0.46 6.36
N VAL A 42 -16.64 0.96 5.15
CA VAL A 42 -15.53 1.63 4.46
C VAL A 42 -15.86 3.09 4.23
N VAL A 43 -14.84 3.92 4.21
CA VAL A 43 -14.93 5.34 3.89
C VAL A 43 -14.32 5.63 2.53
N THR A 44 -13.27 4.89 2.15
CA THR A 44 -12.45 5.18 0.97
C THR A 44 -13.23 5.11 -0.33
N ALA A 45 -14.16 4.18 -0.47
CA ALA A 45 -14.86 3.97 -1.74
C ALA A 45 -15.86 5.08 -2.11
N THR A 46 -16.47 5.73 -1.11
CA THR A 46 -17.54 6.73 -1.31
C THR A 46 -17.25 8.07 -0.63
N ARG A 47 -16.10 8.20 0.06
CA ARG A 47 -15.76 9.29 0.98
C ARG A 47 -16.72 9.48 2.16
N THR A 48 -17.65 8.55 2.33
CA THR A 48 -18.62 8.45 3.43
C THR A 48 -18.59 7.05 4.00
N GLU A 49 -19.06 6.88 5.24
CA GLU A 49 -19.22 5.56 5.83
C GLU A 49 -20.30 4.78 5.06
N ALA A 50 -19.93 3.69 4.42
CA ALA A 50 -20.80 2.81 3.68
C ALA A 50 -20.50 1.34 3.99
N GLU A 51 -21.51 0.48 3.98
CA GLU A 51 -21.30 -0.97 4.10
C GLU A 51 -20.69 -1.52 2.80
N ILE A 52 -19.66 -2.37 2.88
CA ILE A 52 -18.98 -2.95 1.72
C ILE A 52 -19.94 -3.59 0.74
N LYS A 53 -21.00 -4.24 1.23
CA LYS A 53 -22.01 -4.89 0.38
C LYS A 53 -22.79 -3.92 -0.51
N THR A 54 -22.92 -2.65 -0.10
CA THR A 54 -23.67 -1.63 -0.85
C THR A 54 -22.80 -0.85 -1.81
N VAL A 55 -21.50 -0.81 -1.57
CA VAL A 55 -20.54 -0.09 -2.41
C VAL A 55 -20.31 -0.85 -3.72
N PRO A 56 -20.50 -0.20 -4.90
CA PRO A 56 -20.26 -0.86 -6.20
C PRO A 56 -18.82 -1.25 -6.42
N ASN A 57 -17.87 -0.43 -5.97
CA ASN A 57 -16.43 -0.69 -6.13
C ASN A 57 -16.02 -2.05 -5.54
N THR A 58 -15.02 -2.67 -6.15
CA THR A 58 -14.34 -3.83 -5.58
C THR A 58 -13.50 -3.37 -4.40
N VAL A 59 -13.98 -3.60 -3.18
CA VAL A 59 -13.35 -3.18 -1.93
C VAL A 59 -12.89 -4.38 -1.13
N GLU A 60 -11.76 -4.23 -0.46
CA GLU A 60 -11.24 -5.16 0.54
C GLU A 60 -10.79 -4.38 1.77
N VAL A 61 -11.03 -4.93 2.95
CA VAL A 61 -10.59 -4.37 4.23
C VAL A 61 -9.74 -5.41 4.94
N ILE A 62 -8.55 -4.99 5.37
CA ILE A 62 -7.65 -5.77 6.22
C ILE A 62 -7.66 -5.10 7.58
N THR A 63 -8.23 -5.76 8.57
CA THR A 63 -8.38 -5.22 9.92
C THR A 63 -7.10 -5.37 10.75
N ALA A 64 -7.00 -4.64 11.88
CA ALA A 64 -5.93 -4.84 12.86
C ALA A 64 -5.88 -6.29 13.37
N GLU A 65 -7.03 -6.97 13.47
CA GLU A 65 -7.11 -8.36 13.86
C GLU A 65 -6.51 -9.28 12.79
N ASP A 66 -6.78 -9.04 11.51
CA ASP A 66 -6.18 -9.79 10.39
C ASP A 66 -4.67 -9.59 10.36
N ILE A 67 -4.19 -8.36 10.53
CA ILE A 67 -2.76 -8.01 10.64
C ILE A 67 -2.11 -8.81 11.78
N GLN A 68 -2.77 -8.88 12.93
CA GLN A 68 -2.29 -9.63 14.08
C GLN A 68 -2.32 -11.15 13.84
N LYS A 69 -3.37 -11.69 13.21
CA LYS A 69 -3.49 -13.12 12.86
C LYS A 69 -2.38 -13.55 11.91
N LEU A 70 -1.97 -12.70 10.98
CA LEU A 70 -0.85 -12.93 10.08
C LEU A 70 0.51 -12.74 10.74
N GLY A 71 0.58 -12.18 11.96
CA GLY A 71 1.83 -11.80 12.59
C GLY A 71 2.65 -10.85 11.70
N ALA A 72 1.97 -9.94 10.99
CA ALA A 72 2.61 -9.02 10.08
C ALA A 72 3.51 -8.03 10.84
N THR A 73 4.73 -7.82 10.34
CA THR A 73 5.74 -6.94 10.94
C THR A 73 5.92 -5.64 10.18
N ASP A 74 5.33 -5.56 8.98
CA ASP A 74 5.30 -4.41 8.09
C ASP A 74 4.02 -4.42 7.25
N VAL A 75 3.78 -3.34 6.52
CA VAL A 75 2.54 -3.19 5.73
C VAL A 75 2.50 -4.15 4.54
N TYR A 76 3.65 -4.48 3.95
CA TYR A 76 3.70 -5.43 2.83
C TYR A 76 3.31 -6.83 3.25
N SER A 77 3.78 -7.28 4.42
CA SER A 77 3.37 -8.57 4.97
C SER A 77 1.87 -8.60 5.31
N ALA A 78 1.28 -7.47 5.70
CA ALA A 78 -0.16 -7.34 5.88
C ALA A 78 -0.95 -7.43 4.55
N LEU A 79 -0.40 -6.87 3.47
CA LEU A 79 -1.01 -6.90 2.13
C LEU A 79 -0.82 -8.22 1.37
N ARG A 80 0.03 -9.13 1.86
CA ARG A 80 0.43 -10.36 1.15
C ARG A 80 -0.74 -11.28 0.76
N LEU A 81 -1.83 -11.26 1.51
CA LEU A 81 -3.04 -12.05 1.25
C LEU A 81 -4.18 -11.22 0.63
N ALA A 82 -3.92 -9.96 0.27
CA ALA A 82 -4.90 -9.14 -0.43
C ALA A 82 -5.10 -9.63 -1.88
N ASP A 83 -6.35 -9.61 -2.33
CA ASP A 83 -6.70 -10.06 -3.67
C ASP A 83 -6.04 -9.17 -4.73
N ASN A 84 -5.37 -9.77 -5.73
CA ASN A 84 -4.75 -9.09 -6.88
C ASN A 84 -3.89 -7.86 -6.55
N ILE A 85 -3.18 -7.94 -5.43
CA ILE A 85 -2.08 -7.06 -5.09
C ILE A 85 -0.79 -7.86 -5.24
N GLN A 86 0.11 -7.37 -6.09
CA GLN A 86 1.44 -7.94 -6.26
C GLN A 86 2.46 -7.06 -5.59
N ILE A 87 3.24 -7.66 -4.71
CA ILE A 87 4.34 -6.99 -4.02
C ILE A 87 5.61 -7.38 -4.77
N MET A 88 6.30 -6.39 -5.29
CA MET A 88 7.53 -6.54 -6.04
C MET A 88 8.69 -6.05 -5.20
N ASN A 89 9.71 -6.88 -5.05
CA ASN A 89 11.01 -6.42 -4.60
C ASN A 89 11.67 -5.63 -5.74
N THR A 90 12.38 -4.58 -5.43
CA THR A 90 13.01 -3.78 -6.48
C THR A 90 14.43 -4.27 -6.78
N SER A 91 14.82 -4.24 -8.05
CA SER A 91 16.15 -4.63 -8.53
C SER A 91 17.33 -3.85 -7.91
N THR A 92 17.04 -2.83 -7.15
CA THR A 92 18.03 -2.00 -6.46
C THR A 92 18.18 -2.34 -4.98
N GLY A 93 17.49 -3.37 -4.45
CA GLY A 93 17.44 -3.66 -3.01
C GLY A 93 16.76 -2.56 -2.17
N PHE A 94 16.12 -1.58 -2.80
CA PHE A 94 15.50 -0.43 -2.17
C PHE A 94 13.99 -0.59 -2.05
N GLY A 95 13.55 -1.35 -1.05
CA GLY A 95 12.14 -1.43 -0.70
C GLY A 95 11.27 -2.20 -1.67
N HIS A 96 9.98 -1.97 -1.55
CA HIS A 96 8.95 -2.75 -2.26
C HIS A 96 8.03 -1.82 -3.05
N ARG A 97 7.55 -2.31 -4.18
CA ARG A 97 6.47 -1.69 -4.95
C ARG A 97 5.22 -2.53 -4.85
N VAL A 98 4.08 -1.86 -4.96
CA VAL A 98 2.77 -2.52 -5.00
C VAL A 98 2.17 -2.29 -6.38
N SER A 99 1.86 -3.36 -7.10
CA SER A 99 1.06 -3.32 -8.31
C SER A 99 -0.35 -3.81 -8.02
N MET A 100 -1.34 -3.17 -8.61
CA MET A 100 -2.74 -3.53 -8.49
C MET A 100 -3.32 -3.80 -9.87
N ARG A 101 -3.88 -5.00 -10.10
CA ARG A 101 -4.46 -5.41 -11.39
C ARG A 101 -3.50 -5.24 -12.59
N GLY A 102 -2.21 -5.47 -12.37
CA GLY A 102 -1.18 -5.35 -13.42
C GLY A 102 -0.83 -3.92 -13.83
N MET A 103 -1.27 -2.92 -13.08
CA MET A 103 -0.91 -1.52 -13.28
C MET A 103 0.31 -1.14 -12.43
N ALA A 104 1.09 -0.17 -12.87
CA ALA A 104 2.32 0.24 -12.22
C ALA A 104 2.08 0.84 -10.81
N SER A 105 3.11 0.78 -9.95
CA SER A 105 2.99 1.25 -8.56
C SER A 105 2.68 2.75 -8.45
N ASN A 106 3.18 3.57 -9.37
CA ASN A 106 2.91 5.01 -9.44
C ASN A 106 1.49 5.36 -9.92
N GLN A 107 0.69 4.36 -10.29
CA GLN A 107 -0.72 4.46 -10.69
C GLN A 107 -1.68 4.02 -9.56
N THR A 108 -1.14 3.69 -8.40
CA THR A 108 -1.90 3.37 -7.17
C THR A 108 -1.71 4.49 -6.15
N LEU A 109 -2.80 5.09 -5.71
CA LEU A 109 -2.76 6.16 -4.71
C LEU A 109 -2.66 5.56 -3.30
N ILE A 110 -1.65 5.96 -2.54
CA ILE A 110 -1.48 5.58 -1.14
C ILE A 110 -1.84 6.77 -0.25
N LEU A 111 -2.74 6.54 0.71
CA LEU A 111 -3.24 7.55 1.64
C LEU A 111 -3.03 7.10 3.09
N ILE A 112 -2.86 8.05 3.99
CA ILE A 112 -2.94 7.86 5.44
C ILE A 112 -4.09 8.71 5.97
N ASN A 113 -5.10 8.07 6.57
CA ASN A 113 -6.34 8.73 7.03
C ASN A 113 -7.02 9.57 5.93
N GLY A 114 -6.97 9.09 4.68
CA GLY A 114 -7.56 9.76 3.53
C GLY A 114 -6.81 11.01 3.05
N GLN A 115 -5.57 11.22 3.45
CA GLN A 115 -4.73 12.35 3.01
C GLN A 115 -3.45 11.88 2.32
N ARG A 116 -2.97 12.68 1.38
CA ARG A 116 -1.70 12.48 0.69
C ARG A 116 -0.54 12.77 1.63
N THR A 117 0.58 12.08 1.43
CA THR A 117 1.85 12.34 2.14
C THR A 117 2.94 12.68 1.15
N ALA A 118 3.98 13.36 1.61
CA ALA A 118 5.17 13.60 0.80
C ALA A 118 5.86 12.27 0.46
N ILE A 119 6.07 12.04 -0.82
CA ILE A 119 6.73 10.85 -1.39
C ILE A 119 7.69 11.29 -2.49
N GLU A 120 8.57 10.40 -2.90
CA GLU A 120 9.38 10.60 -4.10
C GLU A 120 8.46 10.62 -5.34
N ASP A 121 8.84 11.43 -6.33
CA ASP A 121 7.96 11.78 -7.45
C ASP A 121 8.54 11.49 -8.84
N THR A 122 9.55 10.63 -8.94
CA THR A 122 9.99 10.16 -10.27
C THR A 122 9.20 8.92 -10.69
N ALA A 123 9.09 8.68 -11.99
CA ALA A 123 8.37 7.52 -12.53
C ALA A 123 8.87 6.18 -11.95
N THR A 124 10.14 6.09 -11.57
CA THR A 124 10.76 4.87 -11.03
C THR A 124 10.73 4.78 -9.51
N THR A 125 10.64 5.91 -8.80
CA THR A 125 10.74 5.95 -7.33
C THR A 125 9.43 6.28 -6.63
N GLN A 126 8.42 6.75 -7.36
CA GLN A 126 7.10 7.04 -6.80
C GLN A 126 6.49 5.79 -6.17
N ASN A 127 6.02 5.92 -4.93
CA ASN A 127 5.55 4.83 -4.08
C ASN A 127 6.60 3.76 -3.69
N LEU A 128 7.83 3.89 -4.15
CA LEU A 128 8.93 3.10 -3.62
C LEU A 128 9.15 3.45 -2.14
N LEU A 129 9.19 2.50 -1.25
CA LEU A 129 9.30 2.71 0.20
C LEU A 129 8.11 3.45 0.85
N ALA A 130 7.04 3.80 0.13
CA ALA A 130 5.94 4.54 0.73
C ALA A 130 5.29 3.77 1.90
N LEU A 131 5.08 2.48 1.72
CA LEU A 131 4.51 1.59 2.75
C LEU A 131 5.55 1.15 3.79
N ASP A 132 6.85 1.08 3.44
CA ASP A 132 7.94 0.77 4.39
C ASP A 132 8.10 1.82 5.50
N ARG A 133 7.58 3.02 5.25
CA ARG A 133 7.63 4.16 6.18
C ARG A 133 6.40 4.28 7.07
N ILE A 134 5.54 3.27 7.07
CA ILE A 134 4.32 3.22 7.88
C ILE A 134 4.46 2.10 8.91
N ASN A 135 4.25 2.44 10.17
CA ASN A 135 4.27 1.44 11.24
C ASN A 135 2.98 0.61 11.22
N VAL A 136 3.10 -0.69 10.98
CA VAL A 136 1.97 -1.62 10.94
C VAL A 136 1.19 -1.68 12.26
N ASN A 137 1.84 -1.43 13.39
CA ASN A 137 1.21 -1.50 14.72
C ASN A 137 0.30 -0.30 15.01
N THR A 138 0.41 0.81 14.25
CA THR A 138 -0.49 1.97 14.37
C THR A 138 -1.78 1.79 13.58
N ILE A 139 -1.89 0.75 12.77
CA ILE A 139 -2.98 0.55 11.82
C ILE A 139 -4.22 -0.01 12.53
N GLU A 140 -5.36 0.62 12.33
CA GLU A 140 -6.69 0.11 12.66
C GLU A 140 -7.21 -0.81 11.56
N ARG A 141 -7.07 -0.38 10.30
CA ARG A 141 -7.40 -1.14 9.10
C ARG A 141 -6.76 -0.56 7.85
N ILE A 142 -6.64 -1.38 6.83
CA ILE A 142 -6.24 -0.98 5.47
C ILE A 142 -7.47 -1.15 4.59
N GLU A 143 -7.89 -0.07 3.92
CA GLU A 143 -8.98 -0.08 2.94
C GLU A 143 -8.39 -0.05 1.53
N ILE A 144 -8.71 -1.04 0.71
CA ILE A 144 -8.23 -1.20 -0.66
C ILE A 144 -9.41 -1.07 -1.60
N VAL A 145 -9.39 -0.06 -2.45
CA VAL A 145 -10.41 0.18 -3.49
C VAL A 145 -9.77 -0.03 -4.84
N ARG A 146 -10.29 -0.97 -5.63
CA ARG A 146 -9.75 -1.32 -6.95
C ARG A 146 -10.56 -0.65 -8.07
N GLY A 147 -9.89 -0.33 -9.18
CA GLY A 147 -10.45 0.39 -10.32
C GLY A 147 -10.30 1.91 -10.21
N ALA A 148 -10.75 2.64 -11.24
CA ALA A 148 -10.60 4.08 -11.29
C ALA A 148 -11.29 4.77 -10.09
N ALA A 149 -10.51 5.39 -9.24
CA ALA A 149 -10.99 6.17 -8.10
C ALA A 149 -10.69 7.67 -8.25
N SER A 150 -10.29 8.12 -9.45
CA SER A 150 -9.96 9.54 -9.69
C SER A 150 -11.16 10.47 -9.55
N ALA A 151 -12.39 9.99 -9.75
CA ALA A 151 -13.60 10.78 -9.49
C ALA A 151 -13.74 11.16 -7.99
N GLN A 152 -13.17 10.38 -7.09
CA GLN A 152 -13.14 10.66 -5.66
C GLN A 152 -11.83 11.34 -5.23
N TYR A 153 -10.67 10.91 -5.76
CA TYR A 153 -9.35 11.24 -5.21
C TYR A 153 -8.42 12.02 -6.16
N GLY A 154 -8.85 12.26 -7.42
CA GLY A 154 -8.04 12.98 -8.41
C GLY A 154 -6.87 12.15 -8.94
N SER A 155 -5.72 12.80 -9.12
CA SER A 155 -4.50 12.19 -9.68
C SER A 155 -4.04 10.94 -8.93
N ASP A 156 -3.31 10.05 -9.64
CA ASP A 156 -2.63 8.84 -9.17
C ASP A 156 -3.55 7.66 -8.80
N ALA A 157 -4.87 7.83 -8.85
CA ALA A 157 -5.85 6.80 -8.51
C ALA A 157 -6.36 6.05 -9.76
N LEU A 158 -5.46 5.69 -10.69
CA LEU A 158 -5.79 4.96 -11.92
C LEU A 158 -6.09 3.49 -11.63
N ALA A 159 -5.21 2.82 -10.89
CA ALA A 159 -5.35 1.42 -10.50
C ALA A 159 -6.31 1.26 -9.31
N GLY A 160 -6.32 2.26 -8.44
CA GLY A 160 -7.10 2.25 -7.21
C GLY A 160 -6.43 3.03 -6.08
N VAL A 161 -6.92 2.79 -4.87
CA VAL A 161 -6.47 3.47 -3.65
C VAL A 161 -6.16 2.44 -2.55
N ILE A 162 -5.05 2.60 -1.87
CA ILE A 162 -4.72 1.94 -0.61
C ILE A 162 -4.74 3.00 0.48
N ASN A 163 -5.73 2.96 1.36
CA ASN A 163 -5.87 3.92 2.44
C ASN A 163 -5.60 3.27 3.79
N ILE A 164 -4.55 3.74 4.46
CA ILE A 164 -4.15 3.28 5.78
C ILE A 164 -4.90 4.11 6.83
N ILE A 165 -5.81 3.46 7.54
CA ILE A 165 -6.55 4.09 8.64
C ILE A 165 -5.83 3.77 9.95
N THR A 166 -5.44 4.79 10.69
CA THR A 166 -4.71 4.64 11.96
C THR A 166 -5.66 4.57 13.16
N LYS A 167 -5.21 3.89 14.20
CA LYS A 167 -5.93 3.75 15.47
C LYS A 167 -6.30 5.10 16.07
N LYS A 168 -7.49 5.17 16.66
CA LYS A 168 -7.98 6.30 17.44
C LYS A 168 -8.20 5.87 18.89
N SER A 169 -8.36 6.85 19.79
CA SER A 169 -8.67 6.55 21.19
C SER A 169 -9.99 5.80 21.32
N THR A 170 -9.96 4.72 22.10
CA THR A 170 -11.15 3.95 22.49
C THR A 170 -11.95 4.63 23.61
N GLY A 171 -11.44 5.75 24.13
CA GLY A 171 -11.98 6.45 25.28
C GLY A 171 -11.58 5.84 26.63
N LYS A 172 -10.88 4.70 26.66
CA LYS A 172 -10.36 4.05 27.87
C LYS A 172 -8.83 4.12 27.89
N PRO A 173 -8.21 4.65 28.96
CA PRO A 173 -6.76 4.68 29.04
C PRO A 173 -6.18 3.27 28.99
N SER A 174 -5.13 3.11 28.20
CA SER A 174 -4.36 1.86 28.15
C SER A 174 -2.98 2.08 27.54
N VAL A 175 -2.03 1.24 27.90
CA VAL A 175 -0.70 1.20 27.31
C VAL A 175 -0.45 -0.20 26.77
N THR A 176 -0.11 -0.31 25.50
CA THR A 176 0.33 -1.56 24.88
C THR A 176 1.79 -1.45 24.52
N VAL A 177 2.58 -2.43 24.92
CA VAL A 177 4.00 -2.55 24.59
C VAL A 177 4.18 -3.86 23.83
N GLY A 178 4.87 -3.79 22.69
CA GLY A 178 5.18 -4.96 21.91
C GLY A 178 6.63 -5.00 21.47
N ALA A 179 7.13 -6.22 21.31
CA ALA A 179 8.44 -6.49 20.75
C ALA A 179 8.35 -7.60 19.72
N THR A 180 9.02 -7.39 18.58
CA THR A 180 9.10 -8.38 17.50
C THR A 180 10.56 -8.55 17.09
N THR A 181 10.94 -9.78 16.78
CA THR A 181 12.24 -10.10 16.22
C THR A 181 12.09 -11.13 15.13
N GLY A 182 12.92 -11.03 14.11
CA GLY A 182 12.89 -11.95 12.98
C GLY A 182 14.20 -11.95 12.20
N THR A 183 14.17 -12.65 11.08
CA THR A 183 15.29 -12.71 10.15
C THR A 183 15.56 -11.34 9.53
N THR A 184 14.49 -10.61 9.14
CA THR A 184 14.57 -9.35 8.39
C THR A 184 14.65 -8.12 9.27
N ASN A 185 13.99 -8.12 10.43
CA ASN A 185 13.95 -6.96 11.29
C ASN A 185 13.83 -7.30 12.79
N MET A 186 14.00 -6.28 13.60
CA MET A 186 13.58 -6.25 15.00
C MET A 186 12.84 -4.94 15.26
N GLN A 187 11.83 -4.97 16.12
CA GLN A 187 10.94 -3.85 16.37
C GLN A 187 10.48 -3.83 17.82
N ASN A 188 10.39 -2.63 18.40
CA ASN A 188 9.72 -2.37 19.66
C ASN A 188 8.71 -1.27 19.44
N TYR A 189 7.47 -1.48 19.85
CA TYR A 189 6.43 -0.48 19.69
C TYR A 189 5.67 -0.24 20.99
N TYR A 190 5.13 0.97 21.09
CA TYR A 190 4.34 1.46 22.20
C TYR A 190 3.10 2.13 21.65
N HIS A 191 1.94 1.71 22.12
CA HIS A 191 0.67 2.35 21.82
C HIS A 191 0.06 2.82 23.13
N ILE A 192 -0.12 4.13 23.27
CA ILE A 192 -0.61 4.79 24.49
C ILE A 192 -1.95 5.43 24.14
N ASP A 193 -3.05 4.82 24.59
CA ASP A 193 -4.38 5.43 24.55
C ASP A 193 -4.58 6.25 25.83
N LEU A 194 -4.68 7.57 25.69
CA LEU A 194 -4.87 8.51 26.82
C LEU A 194 -6.30 8.40 27.40
N GLY A 195 -7.18 7.69 26.70
CA GLY A 195 -8.59 7.65 27.02
C GLY A 195 -9.28 9.00 26.82
N LYS A 196 -10.47 9.13 27.37
CA LYS A 196 -11.25 10.38 27.32
C LYS A 196 -11.05 11.18 28.59
N GLN A 197 -10.50 12.38 28.45
CA GLN A 197 -10.26 13.36 29.52
C GLN A 197 -11.15 14.59 29.26
N GLY A 198 -12.35 14.60 29.85
CA GLY A 198 -13.34 15.64 29.57
C GLY A 198 -13.78 15.63 28.09
N LYS A 199 -13.44 16.68 27.35
CA LYS A 199 -13.73 16.79 25.89
C LYS A 199 -12.57 16.31 25.00
N PHE A 200 -11.44 15.93 25.57
CA PHE A 200 -10.26 15.50 24.83
C PHE A 200 -10.10 13.98 24.91
N SER A 201 -9.69 13.39 23.79
CA SER A 201 -9.19 12.01 23.73
C SER A 201 -8.03 11.95 22.73
N GLY A 202 -7.11 11.00 22.93
CA GLY A 202 -5.97 10.89 22.02
C GLY A 202 -5.20 9.60 22.18
N VAL A 203 -4.39 9.30 21.18
CA VAL A 203 -3.43 8.19 21.17
C VAL A 203 -2.06 8.72 20.79
N PHE A 204 -1.03 8.08 21.35
CA PHE A 204 0.35 8.32 20.99
C PHE A 204 1.03 6.97 20.69
N ASP A 205 1.57 6.85 19.51
CA ASP A 205 2.28 5.67 19.03
C ASP A 205 3.76 5.99 18.86
N MET A 206 4.62 5.05 19.28
CA MET A 206 6.06 5.07 19.05
C MET A 206 6.51 3.72 18.53
N ASP A 207 7.39 3.74 17.55
CA ASP A 207 8.01 2.55 17.00
C ASP A 207 9.51 2.77 16.79
N PHE A 208 10.28 1.78 17.20
CA PHE A 208 11.72 1.71 17.00
C PHE A 208 12.03 0.38 16.35
N SER A 209 12.40 0.40 15.09
CA SER A 209 12.74 -0.80 14.36
C SER A 209 14.14 -0.73 13.76
N LYS A 210 14.68 -1.87 13.44
CA LYS A 210 15.95 -2.00 12.74
C LYS A 210 15.86 -3.13 11.73
N ASP A 211 15.97 -2.77 10.45
CA ASP A 211 16.13 -3.75 9.40
C ASP A 211 17.53 -4.37 9.49
N ARG A 212 17.61 -5.67 9.21
CA ARG A 212 18.82 -6.46 9.28
C ARG A 212 19.19 -6.95 7.89
N GLN A 213 20.49 -6.97 7.59
CA GLN A 213 20.98 -7.74 6.47
C GLN A 213 20.86 -9.23 6.79
N TRP A 214 20.00 -9.94 6.09
CA TRP A 214 19.75 -11.36 6.33
C TRP A 214 19.99 -12.22 5.10
N THR A 215 19.96 -11.63 3.90
CA THR A 215 20.22 -12.31 2.64
C THR A 215 21.18 -11.48 1.78
N GLU A 216 22.09 -12.15 1.09
CA GLU A 216 22.77 -11.63 -0.07
C GLU A 216 22.14 -12.30 -1.29
N HIS A 217 21.69 -11.50 -2.24
CA HIS A 217 21.29 -11.99 -3.54
C HIS A 217 22.49 -11.94 -4.48
N ASN A 218 22.72 -13.00 -5.23
CA ASN A 218 23.80 -13.06 -6.20
C ASN A 218 23.21 -12.88 -7.60
N VAL A 219 23.07 -11.63 -8.02
CA VAL A 219 22.55 -11.29 -9.34
C VAL A 219 23.72 -11.03 -10.28
N SER A 220 23.78 -11.76 -11.38
CA SER A 220 24.87 -11.64 -12.38
C SER A 220 26.29 -11.81 -11.79
N GLY A 221 26.45 -12.67 -10.77
CA GLY A 221 27.73 -12.91 -10.10
C GLY A 221 28.14 -11.85 -9.07
N LEU A 222 27.27 -10.90 -8.75
CA LEU A 222 27.51 -9.84 -7.77
C LEU A 222 26.64 -10.01 -6.53
N PRO A 223 27.23 -10.13 -5.33
CA PRO A 223 26.48 -10.15 -4.09
C PRO A 223 25.90 -8.75 -3.80
N ILE A 224 24.60 -8.68 -3.60
CA ILE A 224 23.87 -7.45 -3.23
C ILE A 224 23.37 -7.58 -1.82
N LYS A 225 23.59 -6.54 -1.01
CA LYS A 225 23.12 -6.44 0.35
C LYS A 225 21.91 -5.55 0.42
N ASN A 226 20.83 -6.06 1.01
CA ASN A 226 19.64 -5.27 1.26
C ASN A 226 19.95 -4.05 2.12
N LEU A 227 19.17 -3.00 1.95
CA LEU A 227 19.20 -1.85 2.85
C LEU A 227 18.86 -2.28 4.27
N GLN A 228 19.67 -1.86 5.21
CA GLN A 228 19.51 -2.14 6.63
C GLN A 228 19.80 -0.91 7.47
N GLY A 229 19.16 -0.80 8.60
CA GLY A 229 19.42 0.29 9.52
C GLY A 229 18.25 0.59 10.45
N PRO A 230 18.43 1.56 11.35
CA PRO A 230 17.41 1.97 12.29
C PRO A 230 16.32 2.81 11.62
N LYS A 231 15.08 2.59 12.08
CA LYS A 231 13.88 3.37 11.75
C LYS A 231 13.20 3.81 13.04
N GLN A 232 12.63 5.00 13.03
CA GLN A 232 11.86 5.57 14.12
C GLN A 232 10.56 6.15 13.57
N ASN A 233 9.46 5.88 14.24
CA ASN A 233 8.15 6.39 13.87
C ASN A 233 7.42 6.86 15.12
N TYR A 234 6.87 8.07 15.07
CA TYR A 234 6.06 8.65 16.14
C TYR A 234 4.77 9.17 15.51
N ARG A 235 3.65 8.90 16.16
CA ARG A 235 2.37 9.43 15.73
C ARG A 235 1.53 9.84 16.92
N PHE A 236 0.89 10.98 16.80
CA PHE A 236 -0.11 11.46 17.73
C PHE A 236 -1.40 11.73 16.98
N SER A 237 -2.52 11.21 17.49
CA SER A 237 -3.86 11.52 17.01
C SER A 237 -4.73 11.94 18.17
N GLY A 238 -5.18 13.20 18.15
CA GLY A 238 -6.01 13.81 19.18
C GLY A 238 -7.35 14.27 18.64
N THR A 239 -8.40 14.11 19.43
CA THR A 239 -9.76 14.61 19.15
C THR A 239 -10.23 15.46 20.31
N TYR A 240 -10.74 16.66 19.99
CA TYR A 240 -11.38 17.55 20.94
C TYR A 240 -12.85 17.76 20.54
N GLU A 241 -13.76 17.42 21.43
CA GLU A 241 -15.21 17.58 21.23
C GLU A 241 -15.63 19.04 21.41
N LEU A 242 -15.96 19.73 20.31
CA LEU A 242 -16.44 21.12 20.35
C LEU A 242 -17.91 21.20 20.78
N GLY A 243 -18.68 20.13 20.55
CA GLY A 243 -20.10 20.03 20.89
C GLY A 243 -20.65 18.68 20.48
N LYS A 244 -21.96 18.52 20.54
CA LYS A 244 -22.60 17.28 20.09
C LYS A 244 -22.28 17.06 18.62
N ASP A 245 -21.63 15.91 18.33
CA ASP A 245 -21.29 15.48 16.98
C ASP A 245 -20.41 16.47 16.19
N LYS A 246 -19.60 17.30 16.88
CA LYS A 246 -18.60 18.20 16.27
C LYS A 246 -17.26 18.01 16.94
N ASN A 247 -16.24 17.67 16.13
CA ASN A 247 -14.91 17.37 16.60
C ASN A 247 -13.85 18.19 15.87
N LEU A 248 -12.85 18.61 16.60
CA LEU A 248 -11.58 19.09 16.08
C LEU A 248 -10.56 17.96 16.24
N ASN A 249 -9.97 17.52 15.12
CA ASN A 249 -9.02 16.42 15.13
C ASN A 249 -7.64 16.97 14.72
N LEU A 250 -6.61 16.55 15.44
CA LEU A 250 -5.21 16.85 15.17
C LEU A 250 -4.46 15.54 14.98
N ASP A 251 -3.78 15.38 13.84
CA ASP A 251 -2.86 14.29 13.57
C ASP A 251 -1.47 14.83 13.33
N LEU A 252 -0.46 14.27 14.02
CA LEU A 252 0.95 14.61 13.86
C LEU A 252 1.74 13.32 13.64
N GLY A 253 2.62 13.31 12.65
CA GLY A 253 3.49 12.19 12.32
C GLY A 253 4.95 12.62 12.19
N TYR A 254 5.86 11.78 12.64
CA TYR A 254 7.29 11.92 12.43
C TYR A 254 7.89 10.55 12.10
N TYR A 255 8.63 10.48 11.01
CA TYR A 255 9.37 9.30 10.60
C TYR A 255 10.82 9.66 10.32
N LYS A 256 11.74 8.78 10.72
CA LYS A 256 13.17 8.88 10.38
C LYS A 256 13.79 7.52 10.17
N ASP A 257 14.58 7.38 9.12
CA ASP A 257 15.45 6.24 8.90
C ASP A 257 16.90 6.63 8.60
N LYS A 258 17.80 5.66 8.79
CA LYS A 258 19.19 5.72 8.35
C LYS A 258 19.59 4.33 7.86
N LEU A 259 19.55 4.14 6.57
CA LEU A 259 19.76 2.85 5.93
C LEU A 259 21.10 2.82 5.20
N THR A 260 21.74 1.66 5.22
CA THR A 260 22.97 1.36 4.46
C THR A 260 22.81 0.05 3.73
N GLY A 261 23.41 -0.07 2.53
CA GLY A 261 23.37 -1.27 1.72
C GLY A 261 24.00 -1.05 0.35
N ASP A 262 23.80 -1.99 -0.56
CA ASP A 262 24.29 -1.86 -1.92
C ASP A 262 23.21 -1.28 -2.83
N TRP A 263 23.56 -0.28 -3.64
CA TRP A 263 22.58 0.43 -4.49
C TRP A 263 22.22 -0.34 -5.75
N SER A 264 23.17 -1.04 -6.35
CA SER A 264 22.98 -1.69 -7.64
C SER A 264 23.85 -2.92 -7.79
N HIS A 265 23.31 -3.91 -8.47
CA HIS A 265 24.04 -5.12 -8.89
C HIS A 265 24.71 -4.98 -10.27
N LYS A 266 24.41 -3.90 -11.02
CA LYS A 266 24.97 -3.71 -12.35
C LYS A 266 26.36 -3.13 -12.27
N GLU A 267 27.29 -3.78 -12.97
CA GLU A 267 28.59 -3.22 -13.26
C GLU A 267 28.44 -2.23 -14.43
N TYR A 268 28.73 -0.97 -14.16
CA TYR A 268 28.70 0.05 -15.21
C TYR A 268 30.09 0.16 -15.82
N ASN A 269 30.20 -0.19 -17.10
CA ASN A 269 31.41 0.05 -17.86
C ASN A 269 31.42 1.52 -18.32
N THR A 270 32.33 2.31 -17.77
CA THR A 270 32.47 3.74 -18.11
C THR A 270 33.07 4.01 -19.48
N GLY A 271 33.12 3.03 -20.37
CA GLY A 271 33.48 3.14 -21.78
C GLY A 271 34.92 3.60 -22.04
N ALA A 272 35.18 4.89 -22.15
CA ALA A 272 36.46 5.46 -22.55
C ALA A 272 37.60 5.26 -21.52
N TRP A 273 37.31 4.89 -20.30
CA TRP A 273 38.29 4.77 -19.20
C TRP A 273 38.36 3.36 -18.58
N GLY A 274 37.61 2.39 -19.09
CA GLY A 274 37.77 0.96 -18.75
C GLY A 274 37.48 0.58 -17.29
N GLY A 275 36.74 1.40 -16.54
CA GLY A 275 36.43 1.14 -15.13
C GLY A 275 35.06 0.51 -14.95
N ILE A 276 34.93 -0.45 -14.04
CA ILE A 276 33.69 -1.01 -13.57
C ILE A 276 33.26 -0.24 -12.32
N ILE A 277 32.07 0.36 -12.34
CA ILE A 277 31.51 1.07 -11.18
C ILE A 277 30.56 0.14 -10.45
N ARG A 278 30.84 -0.10 -9.17
CA ARG A 278 29.95 -0.76 -8.22
C ARG A 278 29.49 0.27 -7.20
N LEU A 279 28.21 0.33 -6.92
CA LEU A 279 27.66 1.16 -5.86
C LEU A 279 27.52 0.31 -4.59
N GLN A 280 28.54 0.36 -3.76
CA GLN A 280 28.60 -0.32 -2.48
C GLN A 280 28.52 0.71 -1.34
N ASP A 281 28.03 0.26 -0.18
CA ASP A 281 27.91 1.12 1.03
C ASP A 281 27.09 2.40 0.80
N ALA A 282 26.08 2.32 -0.06
CA ALA A 282 25.13 3.40 -0.23
C ALA A 282 24.45 3.74 1.10
N LYS A 283 24.22 5.02 1.35
CA LYS A 283 23.50 5.52 2.53
C LYS A 283 22.24 6.25 2.09
N LEU A 284 21.15 5.94 2.75
CA LEU A 284 19.86 6.61 2.58
C LEU A 284 19.39 7.08 3.95
N GLU A 285 19.18 8.39 4.09
CA GLU A 285 18.55 8.94 5.28
C GLU A 285 17.25 9.64 4.84
N THR A 286 16.15 9.32 5.52
CA THR A 286 14.86 9.95 5.26
C THR A 286 14.32 10.52 6.56
N GLU A 287 13.79 11.74 6.49
CA GLU A 287 13.05 12.34 7.58
C GLU A 287 11.74 12.89 7.03
N ARG A 288 10.58 12.45 7.56
CA ARG A 288 9.26 12.93 7.17
C ARG A 288 8.49 13.47 8.37
N ARG A 289 7.82 14.58 8.16
CA ARG A 289 6.96 15.26 9.13
C ARG A 289 5.59 15.47 8.51
N ASP A 290 4.58 15.00 9.19
CA ASP A 290 3.18 15.07 8.76
C ASP A 290 2.39 15.85 9.81
N ALA A 291 1.49 16.73 9.39
CA ALA A 291 0.55 17.43 10.25
C ALA A 291 -0.80 17.58 9.56
N SER A 292 -1.87 17.38 10.29
CA SER A 292 -3.24 17.58 9.79
C SER A 292 -4.15 18.10 10.89
N LEU A 293 -4.96 19.08 10.54
CA LEU A 293 -6.02 19.61 11.39
C LEU A 293 -7.34 19.52 10.65
N SER A 294 -8.34 18.89 11.26
CA SER A 294 -9.67 18.78 10.65
C SER A 294 -10.79 19.11 11.63
N LEU A 295 -11.78 19.83 11.12
CA LEU A 295 -13.07 20.03 11.75
C LEU A 295 -14.07 19.07 11.10
N THR A 296 -14.67 18.19 11.89
CA THR A 296 -15.70 17.26 11.43
C THR A 296 -17.00 17.52 12.19
N GLY A 297 -18.13 17.31 11.52
CA GLY A 297 -19.42 17.40 12.17
C GLY A 297 -20.47 16.56 11.48
N LYS A 298 -21.38 15.97 12.27
CA LYS A 298 -22.46 15.12 11.80
C LYS A 298 -23.79 15.54 12.43
N ASN A 299 -24.82 15.58 11.65
CA ASN A 299 -26.18 15.76 12.12
C ASN A 299 -27.13 14.79 11.39
N LYS A 300 -28.44 14.95 11.49
CA LYS A 300 -29.39 14.03 10.85
C LYS A 300 -29.32 14.03 9.33
N LYS A 301 -28.87 15.13 8.71
CA LYS A 301 -28.85 15.31 7.26
C LYS A 301 -27.45 15.47 6.71
N ASP A 302 -26.52 16.01 7.47
CA ASP A 302 -25.19 16.41 7.00
C ASP A 302 -24.09 15.66 7.74
N ASP A 303 -23.06 15.26 7.00
CA ASP A 303 -21.76 14.78 7.48
C ASP A 303 -20.70 15.59 6.75
N TYR A 304 -20.06 16.53 7.46
CA TYR A 304 -19.13 17.48 6.85
C TYR A 304 -17.75 17.42 7.46
N MET A 305 -16.77 17.77 6.65
CA MET A 305 -15.37 17.90 7.04
C MET A 305 -14.74 19.10 6.35
N VAL A 306 -13.94 19.84 7.11
CA VAL A 306 -12.95 20.78 6.57
C VAL A 306 -11.61 20.39 7.15
N ARG A 307 -10.60 20.19 6.29
CA ARG A 307 -9.25 19.73 6.68
C ARG A 307 -8.18 20.55 5.99
N THR A 308 -7.11 20.84 6.70
CA THR A 308 -5.83 21.23 6.10
C THR A 308 -4.75 20.25 6.55
N PHE A 309 -3.79 19.96 5.67
CA PHE A 309 -2.68 19.07 5.98
C PHE A 309 -1.39 19.55 5.33
N TYR A 310 -0.28 19.15 5.92
CA TYR A 310 1.06 19.38 5.41
C TYR A 310 1.90 18.13 5.64
N SER A 311 2.63 17.73 4.64
CA SER A 311 3.64 16.68 4.75
C SER A 311 4.91 17.14 4.06
N LYS A 312 6.05 16.95 4.73
CA LYS A 312 7.38 17.27 4.19
C LYS A 312 8.32 16.09 4.42
N MET A 313 9.04 15.69 3.39
CA MET A 313 10.03 14.63 3.43
C MET A 313 11.37 15.14 2.89
N ASP A 314 12.39 15.08 3.75
CA ASP A 314 13.78 15.32 3.39
C ASP A 314 14.44 13.94 3.15
N LYS A 315 15.01 13.73 1.97
CA LYS A 315 15.71 12.51 1.59
C LYS A 315 17.14 12.83 1.22
N PHE A 316 18.07 12.36 2.05
CA PHE A 316 19.50 12.39 1.77
C PHE A 316 19.92 11.04 1.19
N ARG A 317 20.70 11.09 0.11
CA ARG A 317 21.28 9.96 -0.58
C ARG A 317 22.78 10.16 -0.74
N PHE A 318 23.54 9.17 -0.32
CA PHE A 318 24.97 9.10 -0.54
C PHE A 318 25.28 7.84 -1.32
N LEU A 319 25.90 7.99 -2.49
CA LEU A 319 26.26 6.91 -3.38
C LEU A 319 27.78 6.95 -3.63
N PRO A 320 28.57 6.11 -2.94
CA PRO A 320 30.01 6.05 -3.18
C PRO A 320 30.29 5.38 -4.53
N TYR A 321 31.01 6.08 -5.38
CA TYR A 321 31.52 5.54 -6.64
C TYR A 321 32.92 4.99 -6.42
N THR A 322 33.08 3.67 -6.40
CA THR A 322 34.36 3.01 -6.11
C THR A 322 35.46 3.31 -7.14
N ALA A 323 35.10 3.74 -8.37
CA ALA A 323 36.06 4.07 -9.43
C ALA A 323 36.47 5.56 -9.50
N LEU A 324 35.74 6.47 -8.87
CA LEU A 324 35.90 7.92 -9.08
C LEU A 324 36.16 8.73 -7.82
N ALA A 325 36.39 8.14 -6.68
CA ALA A 325 36.79 8.81 -5.41
C ALA A 325 36.02 10.11 -5.06
N LYS A 326 34.80 10.31 -5.58
CA LYS A 326 33.94 11.45 -5.27
C LYS A 326 32.70 10.98 -4.54
N GLU A 327 32.72 11.22 -3.25
CA GLU A 327 31.54 11.17 -2.41
C GLU A 327 30.64 12.35 -2.74
N THR A 328 29.48 12.10 -3.30
CA THR A 328 28.46 13.14 -3.51
C THR A 328 27.25 12.82 -2.66
N GLY A 329 27.07 13.55 -1.56
CA GLY A 329 25.81 13.57 -0.83
C GLY A 329 24.80 14.41 -1.61
N GLU A 330 23.60 13.89 -1.78
CA GLU A 330 22.51 14.52 -2.51
C GLU A 330 21.29 14.61 -1.63
N THR A 331 20.62 15.75 -1.63
CA THR A 331 19.39 15.94 -0.87
C THR A 331 18.27 16.42 -1.78
N ASN A 332 17.12 15.77 -1.68
CA ASN A 332 15.86 16.26 -2.22
C ASN A 332 14.84 16.40 -1.10
N THR A 333 14.06 17.46 -1.18
CA THR A 333 12.94 17.74 -0.29
C THR A 333 11.65 17.68 -1.09
N TYR A 334 10.70 16.89 -0.62
CA TYR A 334 9.37 16.74 -1.19
C TYR A 334 8.36 17.29 -0.18
N SER A 335 7.44 18.12 -0.64
CA SER A 335 6.40 18.68 0.23
C SER A 335 5.04 18.63 -0.46
N VAL A 336 4.01 18.36 0.30
CA VAL A 336 2.62 18.55 -0.11
C VAL A 336 1.86 19.29 0.97
N TRP A 337 1.12 20.33 0.56
CA TRP A 337 0.17 21.04 1.40
C TRP A 337 -1.19 21.02 0.72
N GLY A 338 -2.24 20.75 1.49
CA GLY A 338 -3.58 20.71 0.97
C GLY A 338 -4.63 21.26 1.92
N ILE A 339 -5.75 21.68 1.33
CA ILE A 339 -6.99 21.99 2.03
C ILE A 339 -8.16 21.33 1.31
N GLU A 340 -9.03 20.72 2.07
CA GLU A 340 -10.23 20.01 1.60
C GLU A 340 -11.45 20.45 2.40
N ALA A 341 -12.56 20.63 1.70
CA ALA A 341 -13.88 20.79 2.32
C ALA A 341 -14.88 19.88 1.61
N ARG A 342 -15.65 19.10 2.38
CA ARG A 342 -16.70 18.24 1.84
C ARG A 342 -17.93 18.23 2.73
N ASN A 343 -19.09 17.93 2.13
CA ASN A 343 -20.32 17.62 2.83
C ASN A 343 -21.05 16.49 2.13
N SER A 344 -21.61 15.56 2.90
CA SER A 344 -22.55 14.54 2.47
C SER A 344 -23.91 14.88 3.02
N HIS A 345 -24.84 15.28 2.13
CA HIS A 345 -26.17 15.75 2.47
C HIS A 345 -27.22 14.72 2.11
N LYS A 346 -27.99 14.25 3.11
CA LYS A 346 -29.16 13.40 2.90
C LYS A 346 -30.32 14.24 2.40
N ILE A 347 -30.58 14.21 1.10
CA ILE A 347 -31.73 14.92 0.49
C ILE A 347 -33.03 14.29 0.98
N ASN A 348 -33.12 12.95 0.91
CA ASN A 348 -34.26 12.14 1.35
C ASN A 348 -33.83 10.72 1.71
N GLY A 349 -34.75 9.78 1.81
CA GLY A 349 -34.45 8.37 2.12
C GLY A 349 -33.73 7.60 1.00
N SER A 350 -33.71 8.14 -0.23
CA SER A 350 -33.14 7.47 -1.41
C SER A 350 -31.90 8.15 -1.96
N HIS A 351 -31.60 9.39 -1.62
CA HIS A 351 -30.52 10.18 -2.17
C HIS A 351 -29.64 10.78 -1.09
N THR A 352 -28.34 10.49 -1.18
CA THR A 352 -27.29 11.16 -0.38
C THR A 352 -26.30 11.79 -1.33
N LEU A 353 -26.26 13.11 -1.35
CA LEU A 353 -25.38 13.89 -2.21
C LEU A 353 -24.09 14.24 -1.47
N THR A 354 -22.96 13.75 -1.97
CA THR A 354 -21.62 14.11 -1.46
C THR A 354 -20.95 15.05 -2.45
N TYR A 355 -20.49 16.19 -1.95
CA TYR A 355 -19.79 17.19 -2.76
C TYR A 355 -18.64 17.81 -1.98
N GLY A 356 -17.64 18.29 -2.70
CA GLY A 356 -16.47 18.90 -2.05
C GLY A 356 -15.58 19.64 -3.01
N THR A 357 -14.60 20.29 -2.42
CA THR A 357 -13.53 21.01 -3.12
C THR A 357 -12.19 20.75 -2.44
N GLU A 358 -11.13 20.73 -3.22
CA GLU A 358 -9.77 20.48 -2.78
C GLU A 358 -8.82 21.46 -3.44
N TYR A 359 -7.74 21.77 -2.73
CA TYR A 359 -6.56 22.45 -3.25
C TYR A 359 -5.33 21.71 -2.72
N ASP A 360 -4.43 21.32 -3.61
CA ASP A 360 -3.15 20.72 -3.29
C ASP A 360 -2.01 21.48 -3.98
N ARG A 361 -0.90 21.67 -3.25
CA ARG A 361 0.36 22.18 -3.78
C ARG A 361 1.47 21.18 -3.49
N TYR A 362 2.17 20.76 -4.53
CA TYR A 362 3.36 19.93 -4.46
C TYR A 362 4.58 20.77 -4.75
N LEU A 363 5.59 20.69 -3.90
CA LEU A 363 6.86 21.39 -4.03
C LEU A 363 7.99 20.35 -3.92
N VAL A 364 8.92 20.40 -4.85
CA VAL A 364 10.17 19.61 -4.80
C VAL A 364 11.35 20.56 -4.90
N GLU A 365 12.33 20.36 -4.02
CA GLU A 365 13.56 21.14 -3.92
C GLU A 365 14.76 20.20 -3.91
N GLY A 366 15.90 20.63 -4.41
CA GLY A 366 17.15 19.89 -4.32
C GLY A 366 17.79 19.52 -5.64
N VAL A 367 18.61 18.48 -5.61
CA VAL A 367 19.52 18.14 -6.75
C VAL A 367 18.82 17.69 -8.01
N ASN A 368 17.52 17.36 -7.95
CA ASN A 368 16.73 17.03 -9.14
C ASN A 368 16.66 18.21 -10.15
N PHE A 369 16.98 19.44 -9.76
CA PHE A 369 16.88 20.65 -10.58
C PHE A 369 18.23 21.31 -10.84
N GLY A 370 19.30 20.53 -11.00
CA GLY A 370 20.64 20.98 -11.31
C GLY A 370 21.47 21.44 -10.11
N LYS A 371 22.74 21.81 -10.38
CA LYS A 371 23.70 22.19 -9.33
C LYS A 371 23.35 23.49 -8.58
N SER A 372 22.51 24.32 -9.16
CA SER A 372 22.01 25.56 -8.54
C SER A 372 20.75 25.36 -7.71
N GLY A 373 20.45 24.15 -7.31
CA GLY A 373 19.28 23.60 -6.61
C GLY A 373 18.47 24.44 -5.60
N ASP A 374 18.75 25.74 -5.53
CA ASP A 374 18.13 26.71 -4.64
C ASP A 374 16.71 27.12 -5.03
N ASN A 375 16.26 26.73 -6.24
CA ASN A 375 14.93 27.07 -6.73
C ASN A 375 14.06 25.84 -6.85
N GLY A 376 13.30 25.55 -5.80
CA GLY A 376 12.25 24.55 -5.84
C GLY A 376 11.25 24.79 -6.98
N LYS A 377 10.68 23.72 -7.49
CA LYS A 377 9.59 23.72 -8.49
C LYS A 377 8.33 23.23 -7.84
N ASP A 378 7.21 23.84 -8.20
CA ASP A 378 5.92 23.43 -7.66
C ASP A 378 4.84 23.35 -8.73
N VAL A 379 3.83 22.55 -8.43
CA VAL A 379 2.59 22.45 -9.18
C VAL A 379 1.40 22.56 -8.23
N ASN A 380 0.29 23.10 -8.74
CA ASN A 380 -0.93 23.29 -7.97
C ASN A 380 -2.11 22.63 -8.68
N THR A 381 -3.00 22.05 -7.88
CA THR A 381 -4.26 21.48 -8.35
C THR A 381 -5.44 22.03 -7.56
N TYR A 382 -6.46 22.51 -8.25
CA TYR A 382 -7.76 22.85 -7.70
C TYR A 382 -8.77 21.82 -8.18
N ALA A 383 -9.63 21.33 -7.29
CA ALA A 383 -10.63 20.36 -7.69
C ALA A 383 -12.00 20.64 -7.06
N ALA A 384 -13.05 20.23 -7.79
CA ALA A 384 -14.40 20.15 -7.29
C ALA A 384 -15.04 18.85 -7.74
N TYR A 385 -15.81 18.22 -6.87
CA TYR A 385 -16.45 16.94 -7.17
C TYR A 385 -17.87 16.86 -6.58
N ILE A 386 -18.68 16.00 -7.19
CA ILE A 386 -20.02 15.68 -6.75
C ILE A 386 -20.32 14.21 -7.02
N GLN A 387 -21.03 13.56 -6.11
CA GLN A 387 -21.46 12.17 -6.17
C GLN A 387 -22.84 12.05 -5.56
N ASP A 388 -23.72 11.23 -6.14
CA ASP A 388 -25.00 10.86 -5.54
C ASP A 388 -25.02 9.36 -5.20
N GLU A 389 -25.36 9.02 -3.98
CA GLU A 389 -25.69 7.66 -3.58
C GLU A 389 -27.21 7.49 -3.71
N TRP A 390 -27.65 6.93 -4.84
CA TRP A 390 -29.05 6.75 -5.16
C TRP A 390 -29.51 5.32 -4.89
N LEU A 391 -30.42 5.18 -3.91
CA LEU A 391 -31.14 3.93 -3.65
C LEU A 391 -32.39 3.89 -4.53
N ALA A 392 -32.29 3.30 -5.73
CA ALA A 392 -33.38 3.21 -6.69
C ALA A 392 -34.27 1.98 -6.38
N GLY A 393 -35.33 2.19 -5.63
CA GLY A 393 -36.14 1.13 -5.06
C GLY A 393 -35.38 0.32 -3.99
N ASN A 394 -35.70 -0.98 -3.87
CA ASN A 394 -35.11 -1.83 -2.82
C ASN A 394 -33.94 -2.67 -3.27
N LYS A 395 -33.55 -2.58 -4.55
CA LYS A 395 -32.56 -3.51 -5.14
C LYS A 395 -31.40 -2.84 -5.85
N TRP A 396 -31.52 -1.59 -6.23
CA TRP A 396 -30.51 -0.89 -7.00
C TRP A 396 -29.85 0.20 -6.16
N ILE A 397 -28.53 0.19 -6.15
CA ILE A 397 -27.73 1.28 -5.61
C ILE A 397 -26.90 1.80 -6.77
N ILE A 398 -27.09 3.06 -7.14
CA ILE A 398 -26.47 3.70 -8.30
C ILE A 398 -25.67 4.89 -7.80
N ILE A 399 -24.38 4.93 -8.12
CA ILE A 399 -23.46 5.97 -7.65
C ILE A 399 -22.81 6.65 -8.85
N PRO A 400 -23.47 7.63 -9.49
CA PRO A 400 -22.82 8.54 -10.42
C PRO A 400 -21.93 9.53 -9.68
N ALA A 401 -20.74 9.79 -10.21
CA ALA A 401 -19.82 10.81 -9.70
C ALA A 401 -19.12 11.52 -10.85
N VAL A 402 -18.77 12.77 -10.62
CA VAL A 402 -17.92 13.56 -11.52
C VAL A 402 -17.01 14.45 -10.72
N ARG A 403 -15.75 14.55 -11.16
CA ARG A 403 -14.77 15.47 -10.60
C ARG A 403 -14.14 16.28 -11.74
N TYR A 404 -13.89 17.54 -11.46
CA TYR A 404 -13.15 18.47 -12.29
C TYR A 404 -11.90 18.88 -11.54
N ASP A 405 -10.73 18.71 -12.18
CA ASP A 405 -9.43 19.12 -11.68
C ASP A 405 -8.84 20.17 -12.63
N LYS A 406 -8.30 21.26 -12.06
CA LYS A 406 -7.53 22.28 -12.79
C LYS A 406 -6.11 22.30 -12.24
N HIS A 407 -5.16 21.95 -13.08
CA HIS A 407 -3.74 21.89 -12.77
C HIS A 407 -3.00 23.10 -13.35
N SER A 408 -1.91 23.54 -12.70
CA SER A 408 -1.13 24.70 -13.13
C SER A 408 -0.49 24.52 -14.51
N GLU A 409 -0.12 23.28 -14.90
CA GLU A 409 0.69 23.03 -16.10
C GLU A 409 -0.17 22.53 -17.27
N PHE A 410 -0.81 21.39 -17.17
CA PHE A 410 -1.51 20.75 -18.30
C PHE A 410 -2.97 21.23 -18.49
N GLY A 411 -3.46 22.19 -17.70
CA GLY A 411 -4.83 22.70 -17.81
C GLY A 411 -5.84 21.94 -16.97
N SER A 412 -6.86 21.29 -17.56
CA SER A 412 -7.94 20.66 -16.77
C SER A 412 -8.29 19.26 -17.24
N LYS A 413 -8.78 18.44 -16.28
CA LYS A 413 -9.33 17.10 -16.52
C LYS A 413 -10.68 16.94 -15.83
N THR A 414 -11.56 16.19 -16.50
CA THR A 414 -12.86 15.78 -15.94
C THR A 414 -12.93 14.27 -15.89
N THR A 415 -13.15 13.72 -14.71
CA THR A 415 -13.19 12.28 -14.46
C THR A 415 -14.59 11.85 -14.01
N PRO A 416 -15.41 11.31 -14.92
CA PRO A 416 -16.69 10.70 -14.58
C PRO A 416 -16.51 9.29 -14.03
N HIS A 417 -17.42 8.87 -13.16
CA HIS A 417 -17.53 7.51 -12.64
C HIS A 417 -19.00 7.12 -12.50
N LEU A 418 -19.31 5.86 -12.77
CA LEU A 418 -20.62 5.26 -12.53
C LEU A 418 -20.43 3.88 -11.90
N GLY A 419 -20.94 3.74 -10.68
CA GLY A 419 -21.02 2.47 -9.99
C GLY A 419 -22.47 2.01 -9.85
N VAL A 420 -22.71 0.70 -10.00
CA VAL A 420 -24.03 0.10 -9.85
C VAL A 420 -23.93 -1.18 -9.04
N THR A 421 -24.74 -1.31 -7.99
CA THR A 421 -24.96 -2.56 -7.26
C THR A 421 -26.41 -2.99 -7.43
N TYR A 422 -26.61 -4.24 -7.85
CA TYR A 422 -27.92 -4.87 -7.91
C TYR A 422 -28.03 -5.96 -6.86
N LEU A 423 -28.88 -5.77 -5.87
CA LEU A 423 -29.16 -6.75 -4.82
C LEU A 423 -30.18 -7.79 -5.34
N LEU A 424 -29.68 -8.98 -5.72
CA LEU A 424 -30.54 -10.09 -6.12
C LEU A 424 -31.40 -10.53 -4.93
N ASN A 425 -30.75 -10.69 -3.77
CA ASN A 425 -31.34 -10.89 -2.45
C ASN A 425 -30.32 -10.43 -1.38
N ASP A 426 -30.60 -10.66 -0.10
CA ASP A 426 -29.75 -10.21 1.02
C ASP A 426 -28.31 -10.76 0.96
N ASN A 427 -28.13 -11.93 0.34
CA ASN A 427 -26.86 -12.65 0.30
C ASN A 427 -26.15 -12.61 -1.06
N ASN A 428 -26.85 -12.20 -2.13
CA ASN A 428 -26.32 -12.28 -3.49
C ASN A 428 -26.49 -10.95 -4.23
N ARG A 429 -25.44 -10.50 -4.92
CA ARG A 429 -25.42 -9.22 -5.63
C ARG A 429 -24.51 -9.22 -6.84
N PHE A 430 -24.86 -8.42 -7.80
CA PHE A 430 -24.00 -8.03 -8.90
C PHE A 430 -23.53 -6.60 -8.70
N LYS A 431 -22.29 -6.34 -9.07
CA LYS A 431 -21.69 -5.00 -9.04
C LYS A 431 -21.07 -4.73 -10.41
N ALA A 432 -21.16 -3.48 -10.84
CA ALA A 432 -20.50 -3.01 -12.06
C ALA A 432 -19.97 -1.60 -11.84
N ASN A 433 -18.78 -1.34 -12.36
CA ASN A 433 -18.13 -0.04 -12.30
C ASN A 433 -17.62 0.34 -13.67
N TRP A 434 -17.69 1.60 -13.97
CA TRP A 434 -17.04 2.24 -15.09
C TRP A 434 -16.55 3.62 -14.65
N GLY A 435 -15.33 3.97 -15.03
CA GLY A 435 -14.79 5.29 -14.70
C GLY A 435 -13.56 5.64 -15.52
N LYS A 436 -13.31 6.94 -15.62
CA LYS A 436 -12.06 7.50 -16.11
C LYS A 436 -11.15 7.87 -14.94
N GLY A 437 -9.85 7.71 -15.14
CA GLY A 437 -8.81 8.13 -14.20
C GLY A 437 -7.75 8.94 -14.91
N PHE A 438 -6.93 9.66 -14.15
CA PHE A 438 -5.74 10.30 -14.67
C PHE A 438 -4.61 10.32 -13.63
N LYS A 439 -3.37 10.43 -14.12
CA LYS A 439 -2.17 10.75 -13.32
C LYS A 439 -1.54 12.00 -13.92
N ALA A 440 -1.45 13.05 -13.09
CA ALA A 440 -0.73 14.27 -13.45
C ALA A 440 0.77 13.99 -13.61
N PRO A 441 1.47 14.64 -14.53
CA PRO A 441 2.92 14.69 -14.51
C PRO A 441 3.40 15.24 -13.17
N THR A 442 4.41 14.63 -12.59
CA THR A 442 4.99 15.08 -11.32
C THR A 442 5.90 16.28 -11.53
N VAL A 443 6.26 16.96 -10.44
CA VAL A 443 7.20 18.09 -10.48
C VAL A 443 8.53 17.67 -11.10
N SER A 444 9.06 16.49 -10.74
CA SER A 444 10.31 15.97 -11.30
C SER A 444 10.16 15.58 -12.78
N GLU A 445 9.05 14.97 -13.18
CA GLU A 445 8.80 14.63 -14.59
C GLU A 445 8.75 15.87 -15.49
N LEU A 446 8.23 16.99 -14.97
CA LEU A 446 8.13 18.26 -15.72
C LEU A 446 9.45 19.04 -15.78
N TYR A 447 10.24 19.04 -14.70
CA TYR A 447 11.30 20.05 -14.54
C TYR A 447 12.67 19.48 -14.19
N MET A 448 12.87 18.15 -14.18
CA MET A 448 14.15 17.53 -13.83
C MET A 448 15.30 18.05 -14.71
N ASP A 449 16.44 18.31 -14.08
CA ASP A 449 17.73 18.59 -14.70
C ASP A 449 18.81 17.92 -13.84
N TYR A 450 18.87 16.58 -13.92
CA TYR A 450 19.66 15.79 -13.01
C TYR A 450 20.60 14.84 -13.75
N THR A 451 21.90 14.94 -13.45
CA THR A 451 22.91 14.05 -13.99
C THR A 451 23.28 12.97 -12.99
N HIS A 452 22.97 11.73 -13.33
CA HIS A 452 23.35 10.54 -12.55
C HIS A 452 24.19 9.58 -13.39
N MET A 453 25.36 9.19 -12.88
CA MET A 453 26.27 8.25 -13.57
C MET A 453 26.61 8.66 -15.02
N GLY A 454 26.72 9.94 -15.28
CA GLY A 454 27.02 10.47 -16.62
C GLY A 454 25.84 10.51 -17.59
N VAL A 455 24.63 10.18 -17.11
CA VAL A 455 23.38 10.36 -17.87
C VAL A 455 22.64 11.56 -17.31
N LEU A 456 22.44 12.57 -18.13
CA LEU A 456 21.56 13.71 -17.85
C LEU A 456 20.12 13.28 -18.10
N THR A 457 19.25 13.36 -17.09
CA THR A 457 17.81 13.20 -17.27
C THR A 457 17.14 14.55 -17.23
N MET A 458 16.41 14.87 -18.29
CA MET A 458 15.68 16.13 -18.44
C MET A 458 14.18 15.92 -18.25
N GLY A 459 13.54 16.83 -17.53
CA GLY A 459 12.10 16.95 -17.46
C GLY A 459 11.54 17.51 -18.78
N ASN A 460 10.22 17.40 -18.94
CA ASN A 460 9.51 17.90 -20.10
C ASN A 460 8.23 18.63 -19.67
N PRO A 461 8.21 19.98 -19.76
CA PRO A 461 7.03 20.77 -19.39
C PRO A 461 5.78 20.53 -20.26
N ASP A 462 5.95 19.95 -21.46
CA ASP A 462 4.85 19.69 -22.39
C ASP A 462 4.13 18.34 -22.13
N LEU A 463 4.52 17.60 -21.08
CA LEU A 463 3.90 16.33 -20.72
C LEU A 463 2.39 16.47 -20.51
N GLN A 464 1.67 15.54 -21.11
CA GLN A 464 0.24 15.37 -20.86
C GLN A 464 0.02 14.35 -19.74
N PRO A 465 -1.07 14.46 -18.97
CA PRO A 465 -1.38 13.47 -17.95
C PRO A 465 -1.65 12.09 -18.57
N GLU A 466 -1.24 11.04 -17.85
CA GLU A 466 -1.70 9.68 -18.17
C GLU A 466 -3.21 9.59 -17.95
N GLU A 467 -3.91 8.93 -18.83
CA GLU A 467 -5.37 8.77 -18.76
C GLU A 467 -5.74 7.30 -18.74
N SER A 468 -6.72 6.93 -17.93
CA SER A 468 -7.24 5.57 -17.94
C SER A 468 -8.74 5.52 -18.17
N THR A 469 -9.19 4.40 -18.77
CA THR A 469 -10.60 3.99 -18.78
C THR A 469 -10.67 2.60 -18.21
N ASN A 470 -11.37 2.44 -17.10
CA ASN A 470 -11.46 1.22 -16.34
C ASN A 470 -12.92 0.78 -16.22
N TRP A 471 -13.15 -0.52 -16.30
CA TRP A 471 -14.44 -1.08 -15.94
C TRP A 471 -14.28 -2.47 -15.34
N ASP A 472 -15.18 -2.82 -14.43
CA ASP A 472 -15.26 -4.17 -13.88
C ASP A 472 -16.72 -4.58 -13.65
N VAL A 473 -16.93 -5.90 -13.65
CA VAL A 473 -18.20 -6.53 -13.30
C VAL A 473 -17.92 -7.65 -12.32
N SER A 474 -18.66 -7.71 -11.22
CA SER A 474 -18.49 -8.75 -10.23
C SER A 474 -19.82 -9.35 -9.77
N TYR A 475 -19.74 -10.61 -9.37
CA TYR A 475 -20.77 -11.30 -8.63
C TYR A 475 -20.23 -11.70 -7.27
N GLU A 476 -21.00 -11.42 -6.22
CA GLU A 476 -20.68 -11.79 -4.84
C GLU A 476 -21.87 -12.54 -4.25
N GLY A 477 -21.61 -13.65 -3.57
CA GLY A 477 -22.66 -14.47 -2.98
C GLY A 477 -22.25 -15.19 -1.70
N GLU A 478 -23.25 -15.43 -0.85
CA GLU A 478 -23.16 -16.21 0.38
C GLU A 478 -24.19 -17.36 0.34
N TRP A 479 -23.72 -18.58 0.56
CA TRP A 479 -24.55 -19.80 0.54
C TRP A 479 -24.28 -20.62 1.81
N GLY A 480 -25.04 -20.35 2.85
CA GLY A 480 -24.86 -20.97 4.16
C GLY A 480 -23.49 -20.65 4.75
N LYS A 481 -22.57 -21.61 4.78
CA LYS A 481 -21.21 -21.43 5.31
C LYS A 481 -20.17 -21.10 4.23
N THR A 482 -20.58 -20.92 3.02
CA THR A 482 -19.69 -20.67 1.87
C THR A 482 -19.95 -19.27 1.34
N PHE A 483 -18.89 -18.55 0.97
CA PHE A 483 -18.97 -17.30 0.21
C PHE A 483 -18.13 -17.39 -1.04
N GLY A 484 -18.49 -16.62 -2.05
CA GLY A 484 -17.75 -16.54 -3.28
C GLY A 484 -17.85 -15.18 -3.92
N LYS A 485 -16.78 -14.81 -4.61
CA LYS A 485 -16.70 -13.59 -5.39
C LYS A 485 -15.95 -13.90 -6.68
N VAL A 486 -16.48 -13.43 -7.79
CA VAL A 486 -15.78 -13.41 -9.07
C VAL A 486 -15.89 -12.01 -9.66
N THR A 487 -14.76 -11.48 -10.14
CA THR A 487 -14.68 -10.17 -10.78
C THR A 487 -13.93 -10.32 -12.10
N TYR A 488 -14.47 -9.78 -13.18
CA TYR A 488 -13.74 -9.51 -14.40
C TYR A 488 -13.43 -8.02 -14.47
N PHE A 489 -12.19 -7.65 -14.78
CA PHE A 489 -11.77 -6.26 -14.93
C PHE A 489 -11.06 -6.01 -16.26
N HIS A 490 -11.15 -4.78 -16.74
CA HIS A 490 -10.45 -4.30 -17.94
C HIS A 490 -10.05 -2.85 -17.75
N ASN A 491 -8.77 -2.56 -17.99
CA ASN A 491 -8.19 -1.21 -17.89
C ASN A 491 -7.45 -0.89 -19.19
N THR A 492 -7.57 0.35 -19.63
CA THR A 492 -6.75 0.93 -20.71
C THR A 492 -6.07 2.16 -20.18
N ILE A 493 -4.80 2.37 -20.52
CA ILE A 493 -4.02 3.53 -20.11
C ILE A 493 -3.37 4.11 -21.36
N ASP A 494 -3.61 5.38 -21.61
CA ASP A 494 -3.03 6.16 -22.69
C ASP A 494 -2.07 7.21 -22.13
N ASN A 495 -1.14 7.69 -22.96
CA ASN A 495 -0.17 8.74 -22.62
C ASN A 495 0.72 8.41 -21.42
N MET A 496 1.08 7.14 -21.19
CA MET A 496 1.98 6.78 -20.09
C MET A 496 3.28 7.58 -20.16
N ILE A 497 3.74 8.08 -19.01
CA ILE A 497 4.98 8.85 -18.90
C ILE A 497 6.16 7.90 -18.71
N SER A 498 7.20 8.07 -19.52
CA SER A 498 8.44 7.30 -19.48
C SER A 498 9.62 8.17 -19.88
N THR A 499 10.81 7.59 -19.91
CA THR A 499 12.02 8.26 -20.39
C THR A 499 12.57 7.56 -21.64
N HIS A 500 13.19 8.32 -22.55
CA HIS A 500 13.92 7.80 -23.69
C HIS A 500 15.25 8.51 -23.88
N SER A 501 16.19 7.85 -24.54
CA SER A 501 17.46 8.48 -24.91
C SER A 501 17.23 9.46 -26.05
N VAL A 502 17.73 10.69 -25.91
CA VAL A 502 17.61 11.73 -26.95
C VAL A 502 18.50 11.40 -28.14
N SER A 503 17.92 11.32 -29.35
CA SER A 503 18.66 11.00 -30.57
C SER A 503 19.75 12.04 -30.85
N GLY A 504 20.97 11.56 -31.10
CA GLY A 504 22.13 12.45 -31.38
C GLY A 504 22.81 13.03 -30.14
N MET A 505 22.28 12.84 -28.94
CA MET A 505 22.86 13.30 -27.67
C MET A 505 23.24 12.12 -26.79
N ARG A 506 24.54 11.75 -26.79
CA ARG A 506 25.02 10.64 -25.96
C ARG A 506 24.92 10.98 -24.48
N GLY A 507 24.29 10.08 -23.70
CA GLY A 507 24.15 10.24 -22.25
C GLY A 507 23.10 11.27 -21.85
N VAL A 508 22.10 11.54 -22.71
CA VAL A 508 20.95 12.38 -22.40
C VAL A 508 19.67 11.56 -22.54
N SER A 509 18.82 11.66 -21.53
CA SER A 509 17.49 11.06 -21.48
C SER A 509 16.46 12.14 -21.18
N GLU A 510 15.26 12.02 -21.71
CA GLU A 510 14.17 12.99 -21.53
C GLU A 510 12.86 12.28 -21.21
N TYR A 511 12.02 12.91 -20.39
CA TYR A 511 10.64 12.44 -20.15
C TYR A 511 9.75 12.70 -21.36
N TYR A 512 8.89 11.74 -21.68
CA TYR A 512 7.94 11.85 -22.80
C TYR A 512 6.68 11.02 -22.52
N ASN A 513 5.58 11.33 -23.21
CA ASN A 513 4.41 10.47 -23.23
C ASN A 513 4.58 9.37 -24.28
N ILE A 514 4.36 8.11 -23.89
CA ILE A 514 4.41 6.97 -24.80
C ILE A 514 3.22 7.06 -25.77
N ASP A 515 3.51 7.03 -27.08
CA ASP A 515 2.48 6.90 -28.12
C ASP A 515 2.01 5.44 -28.19
N GLY A 516 0.89 5.16 -27.56
CA GLY A 516 0.30 3.84 -27.50
C GLY A 516 -0.57 3.62 -26.27
N THR A 517 -1.32 2.52 -26.29
CA THR A 517 -2.23 2.15 -25.20
C THR A 517 -1.72 0.92 -24.48
N THR A 518 -1.53 1.02 -23.17
CA THR A 518 -1.31 -0.13 -22.30
C THR A 518 -2.66 -0.70 -21.89
N LYS A 519 -2.79 -2.03 -21.92
CA LYS A 519 -4.02 -2.73 -21.53
C LYS A 519 -3.72 -3.75 -20.46
N THR A 520 -4.55 -3.76 -19.41
CA THR A 520 -4.58 -4.84 -18.43
C THR A 520 -5.99 -5.37 -18.28
N HIS A 521 -6.14 -6.67 -18.18
CA HIS A 521 -7.44 -7.32 -17.95
C HIS A 521 -7.24 -8.64 -17.23
N GLY A 522 -8.29 -9.10 -16.55
CA GLY A 522 -8.14 -10.34 -15.81
C GLY A 522 -9.41 -10.77 -15.08
N ILE A 523 -9.24 -11.87 -14.34
CA ILE A 523 -10.28 -12.45 -13.50
C ILE A 523 -9.74 -12.57 -12.08
N GLU A 524 -10.52 -12.12 -11.11
CA GLU A 524 -10.29 -12.29 -9.68
C GLU A 524 -11.33 -13.28 -9.15
N LEU A 525 -10.89 -14.35 -8.51
CA LEU A 525 -11.75 -15.36 -7.89
C LEU A 525 -11.40 -15.47 -6.41
N THR A 526 -12.41 -15.38 -5.54
CA THR A 526 -12.31 -15.66 -4.12
C THR A 526 -13.40 -16.65 -3.72
N LEU A 527 -13.02 -17.73 -3.07
CA LEU A 527 -13.91 -18.70 -2.48
C LEU A 527 -13.52 -18.94 -1.03
N GLY A 528 -14.48 -18.96 -0.13
CA GLY A 528 -14.22 -19.25 1.26
C GLY A 528 -15.35 -20.08 1.89
N ARG A 529 -15.00 -20.87 2.91
CA ARG A 529 -15.95 -21.69 3.62
C ARG A 529 -15.58 -21.87 5.08
N ASN A 530 -16.55 -21.63 5.96
CA ASN A 530 -16.47 -22.05 7.36
C ASN A 530 -16.68 -23.56 7.45
N LEU A 531 -15.59 -24.32 7.66
CA LEU A 531 -15.64 -25.78 7.80
C LEU A 531 -16.28 -26.16 9.14
N SER A 532 -15.99 -25.37 10.18
CA SER A 532 -16.55 -25.51 11.53
C SER A 532 -16.61 -24.14 12.22
N LYS A 533 -16.91 -24.11 13.51
CA LYS A 533 -16.85 -22.88 14.34
C LYS A 533 -15.42 -22.33 14.52
N ARG A 534 -14.40 -23.14 14.26
CA ARG A 534 -12.99 -22.83 14.50
C ARG A 534 -12.13 -22.91 13.26
N TRP A 535 -12.62 -23.50 12.20
CA TRP A 535 -11.86 -23.73 10.97
C TRP A 535 -12.52 -23.06 9.80
N ASP A 536 -11.76 -22.28 9.09
CA ASP A 536 -12.11 -21.72 7.79
C ASP A 536 -11.04 -22.00 6.74
N ILE A 537 -11.48 -22.13 5.50
CA ILE A 537 -10.65 -22.25 4.33
C ILE A 537 -11.00 -21.14 3.33
N LYS A 538 -9.98 -20.49 2.79
CA LYS A 538 -10.11 -19.48 1.74
C LYS A 538 -9.18 -19.82 0.58
N ALA A 539 -9.68 -19.71 -0.63
CA ALA A 539 -8.89 -19.80 -1.86
C ALA A 539 -9.09 -18.52 -2.67
N THR A 540 -7.99 -17.94 -3.14
CA THR A 540 -8.02 -16.83 -4.09
C THR A 540 -7.22 -17.21 -5.32
N SER A 541 -7.66 -16.79 -6.50
CA SER A 541 -6.88 -16.96 -7.73
C SER A 541 -7.10 -15.76 -8.64
N ASN A 542 -6.01 -15.13 -9.04
CA ASN A 542 -6.01 -13.91 -9.81
C ASN A 542 -5.25 -14.16 -11.12
N TRP A 543 -5.92 -14.04 -12.24
CA TRP A 543 -5.33 -14.11 -13.58
C TRP A 543 -5.26 -12.70 -14.13
N THR A 544 -4.07 -12.25 -14.51
CA THR A 544 -3.82 -10.90 -15.02
C THR A 544 -3.02 -10.97 -16.30
N SER A 545 -3.55 -10.41 -17.37
CA SER A 545 -2.83 -10.16 -18.60
C SER A 545 -2.53 -8.68 -18.71
N ALA A 546 -1.26 -8.33 -18.84
CA ALA A 546 -0.80 -6.96 -19.01
C ALA A 546 0.00 -6.87 -20.32
N SER A 547 -0.34 -5.93 -21.19
CA SER A 547 0.37 -5.70 -22.44
C SER A 547 0.63 -4.23 -22.65
N ASN A 548 1.89 -3.90 -22.98
CA ASN A 548 2.30 -2.55 -23.34
C ASN A 548 2.52 -2.49 -24.87
N LYS A 549 1.82 -1.59 -25.55
CA LYS A 549 2.02 -1.31 -26.98
C LYS A 549 2.81 -0.02 -27.15
N SER A 550 4.09 -0.03 -26.82
CA SER A 550 5.00 1.04 -27.22
C SER A 550 5.43 0.85 -28.66
N ALA A 551 5.54 1.93 -29.43
CA ALA A 551 6.03 1.90 -30.81
C ALA A 551 7.50 1.44 -30.95
N SER A 552 8.28 1.43 -29.89
CA SER A 552 9.65 0.91 -29.83
C SER A 552 9.74 -0.59 -29.48
N ALA A 553 8.83 -1.32 -29.86
CA ALA A 553 8.34 -2.68 -29.63
C ALA A 553 9.33 -3.87 -29.52
N ALA A 554 10.59 -3.70 -29.21
CA ALA A 554 11.47 -4.85 -28.93
C ALA A 554 11.23 -5.46 -27.54
N SER A 555 10.69 -4.68 -26.57
CA SER A 555 10.41 -5.16 -25.20
C SER A 555 8.93 -5.48 -24.94
N SER A 556 8.02 -5.10 -25.83
CA SER A 556 6.57 -5.17 -25.59
C SER A 556 5.95 -6.57 -25.73
N ALA A 557 6.72 -7.55 -26.22
CA ALA A 557 6.20 -8.91 -26.47
C ALA A 557 6.17 -9.80 -25.20
N HIS A 558 6.81 -9.41 -24.11
CA HIS A 558 7.12 -10.31 -23.00
C HIS A 558 6.33 -10.09 -21.71
N GLY A 559 5.62 -8.98 -21.56
CA GLY A 559 4.84 -8.65 -20.36
C GLY A 559 5.18 -7.28 -19.77
N VAL A 560 4.58 -6.97 -18.62
CA VAL A 560 4.89 -5.79 -17.81
C VAL A 560 5.74 -6.24 -16.63
N ASP A 561 6.83 -5.52 -16.37
CA ASP A 561 7.77 -5.85 -15.31
C ASP A 561 7.12 -6.02 -13.95
N GLY A 562 7.51 -7.07 -13.23
CA GLY A 562 6.99 -7.37 -11.90
C GLY A 562 5.56 -7.93 -11.88
N ILE A 563 4.96 -8.30 -13.02
CA ILE A 563 3.60 -8.82 -13.09
C ILE A 563 3.63 -10.33 -13.36
N ALA A 564 2.92 -11.09 -12.51
CA ALA A 564 2.67 -12.51 -12.71
C ALA A 564 1.37 -12.73 -13.51
N ASP A 565 1.38 -13.70 -14.43
CA ASP A 565 0.18 -14.08 -15.18
C ASP A 565 -0.92 -14.65 -14.28
N ASN A 566 -0.52 -15.36 -13.19
CA ASN A 566 -1.46 -15.88 -12.19
C ASN A 566 -0.83 -15.95 -10.80
N ILE A 567 -1.60 -15.55 -9.80
CA ILE A 567 -1.30 -15.80 -8.38
C ILE A 567 -2.48 -16.52 -7.77
N THR A 568 -2.23 -17.72 -7.23
CA THR A 568 -3.23 -18.51 -6.49
C THR A 568 -2.78 -18.70 -5.06
N THR A 569 -3.68 -18.49 -4.10
CA THR A 569 -3.42 -18.70 -2.67
C THR A 569 -4.48 -19.60 -2.07
N LEU A 570 -4.05 -20.61 -1.33
CA LEU A 570 -4.91 -21.45 -0.50
C LEU A 570 -4.54 -21.22 0.96
N GLN A 571 -5.51 -20.80 1.75
CA GLN A 571 -5.35 -20.47 3.16
C GLN A 571 -6.26 -21.36 4.02
N LEU A 572 -5.72 -21.90 5.09
CA LEU A 572 -6.47 -22.61 6.14
C LEU A 572 -6.20 -21.91 7.47
N THR A 573 -7.25 -21.48 8.15
CA THR A 573 -7.18 -20.79 9.44
C THR A 573 -7.88 -21.63 10.51
N TYR A 574 -7.24 -21.77 11.66
CA TYR A 574 -7.83 -22.21 12.91
C TYR A 574 -7.93 -21.03 13.86
N ASP A 575 -9.11 -20.77 14.39
CA ASP A 575 -9.36 -19.69 15.34
C ASP A 575 -10.15 -20.17 16.56
N ASP A 576 -9.47 -20.30 17.68
CA ASP A 576 -10.05 -20.64 18.97
C ASP A 576 -9.60 -19.65 20.06
N HIS A 577 -9.34 -18.40 19.66
CA HIS A 577 -8.83 -17.36 20.57
C HIS A 577 -9.77 -17.08 21.76
N LYS A 578 -11.08 -17.34 21.61
CA LYS A 578 -12.08 -17.14 22.69
C LYS A 578 -12.04 -18.23 23.77
N THR A 579 -11.56 -19.42 23.46
CA THR A 579 -11.59 -20.59 24.40
C THR A 579 -10.18 -20.99 24.84
N SER A 580 -9.30 -21.35 23.88
CA SER A 580 -7.93 -21.80 24.18
C SER A 580 -6.89 -20.69 24.03
N GLY A 581 -7.26 -19.56 23.44
CA GLY A 581 -6.36 -18.46 23.12
C GLY A 581 -5.52 -18.70 21.86
N TYR A 582 -5.67 -19.83 21.16
CA TYR A 582 -4.89 -20.13 19.96
C TYR A 582 -5.57 -19.68 18.68
N ASN A 583 -4.77 -19.14 17.79
CA ASN A 583 -5.08 -18.94 16.39
C ASN A 583 -3.85 -19.35 15.58
N PHE A 584 -4.04 -20.05 14.46
CA PHE A 584 -2.98 -20.25 13.49
C PHE A 584 -3.51 -20.22 12.07
N THR A 585 -2.65 -19.79 11.17
CA THR A 585 -2.93 -19.70 9.73
C THR A 585 -1.78 -20.36 8.98
N ILE A 586 -2.11 -21.25 8.06
CA ILE A 586 -1.19 -21.81 7.07
C ILE A 586 -1.71 -21.42 5.69
N TRP A 587 -0.82 -20.98 4.82
CA TRP A 587 -1.19 -20.69 3.43
C TRP A 587 -0.06 -21.03 2.48
N GLU A 588 -0.46 -21.50 1.30
CA GLU A 588 0.44 -21.69 0.20
C GLU A 588 0.06 -20.73 -0.92
N GLN A 589 1.06 -20.09 -1.50
CA GLN A 589 0.92 -19.18 -2.62
C GLN A 589 1.70 -19.71 -3.81
N TRP A 590 1.04 -19.88 -4.94
CA TRP A 590 1.61 -20.23 -6.23
C TRP A 590 1.64 -18.98 -7.10
N VAL A 591 2.82 -18.65 -7.63
CA VAL A 591 3.07 -17.53 -8.55
C VAL A 591 3.52 -18.11 -9.85
N ASN A 592 2.78 -17.83 -10.93
CA ASN A 592 3.04 -18.36 -12.25
C ASN A 592 3.43 -17.24 -13.21
N ASN A 593 4.56 -17.46 -13.93
CA ASN A 593 5.05 -16.56 -14.97
C ASN A 593 5.23 -15.12 -14.49
N TYR A 594 5.87 -14.94 -13.32
CA TYR A 594 6.31 -13.62 -12.88
C TYR A 594 7.39 -13.12 -13.84
N TYR A 595 7.11 -12.01 -14.54
CA TYR A 595 8.02 -11.46 -15.53
C TYR A 595 9.04 -10.50 -14.89
N GLU A 596 10.32 -10.69 -15.21
CA GLU A 596 11.43 -9.82 -14.79
C GLU A 596 12.11 -9.23 -16.03
N SER A 597 12.08 -7.90 -16.13
CA SER A 597 12.54 -7.19 -17.33
C SER A 597 14.06 -7.19 -17.50
N ASP A 598 14.81 -7.18 -16.42
CA ASP A 598 16.29 -7.13 -16.48
C ASP A 598 16.88 -8.43 -17.02
N SER A 599 16.31 -9.58 -16.66
CA SER A 599 16.68 -10.89 -17.21
C SER A 599 15.91 -11.28 -18.46
N ASN A 600 14.77 -10.62 -18.71
CA ASN A 600 13.81 -10.97 -19.74
C ASN A 600 13.23 -12.39 -19.59
N ASP A 601 13.12 -12.87 -18.35
CA ASP A 601 12.69 -14.22 -18.00
C ASP A 601 11.35 -14.22 -17.27
N LYS A 602 10.70 -15.39 -17.22
CA LYS A 602 9.51 -15.65 -16.44
C LYS A 602 9.78 -16.70 -15.38
N TYR A 603 9.41 -16.37 -14.14
CA TYR A 603 9.63 -17.23 -12.98
C TYR A 603 8.32 -17.82 -12.47
N THR A 604 8.34 -19.12 -12.17
CA THR A 604 7.24 -19.83 -11.52
C THR A 604 7.74 -20.46 -10.23
N TYR A 605 7.06 -20.14 -9.13
CA TYR A 605 7.43 -20.62 -7.80
C TYR A 605 6.23 -20.71 -6.87
N ASN A 606 6.41 -21.39 -5.75
CA ASN A 606 5.44 -21.40 -4.65
C ASN A 606 6.14 -21.23 -3.31
N THR A 607 5.40 -20.70 -2.34
CA THR A 607 5.85 -20.53 -0.97
C THR A 607 4.79 -21.05 -0.01
N LEU A 608 5.20 -21.90 0.95
CA LEU A 608 4.35 -22.33 2.06
C LEU A 608 4.71 -21.52 3.30
N ASN A 609 3.70 -20.99 3.99
CA ASN A 609 3.87 -20.06 5.10
C ASN A 609 2.99 -20.50 6.28
N PHE A 610 3.44 -20.20 7.50
CA PHE A 610 2.74 -20.56 8.71
C PHE A 610 2.92 -19.51 9.80
N VAL A 611 1.84 -19.21 10.51
CA VAL A 611 1.85 -18.33 11.70
C VAL A 611 0.98 -18.95 12.78
N VAL A 612 1.44 -18.90 14.01
CA VAL A 612 0.68 -19.23 15.21
C VAL A 612 0.67 -18.05 16.18
N ASN A 613 -0.49 -17.76 16.70
CA ASN A 613 -0.71 -16.79 17.76
C ASN A 613 -1.27 -17.47 19.00
N ARG A 614 -0.89 -16.99 20.16
CA ARG A 614 -1.51 -17.37 21.43
C ARG A 614 -1.82 -16.13 22.27
N LYS A 615 -3.07 -15.93 22.56
CA LYS A 615 -3.58 -14.95 23.50
C LYS A 615 -3.79 -15.64 24.85
N PHE A 616 -2.94 -15.38 25.84
CA PHE A 616 -3.04 -16.00 27.15
C PHE A 616 -4.17 -15.40 28.00
N ASN A 617 -4.43 -14.13 27.78
CA ASN A 617 -5.53 -13.36 28.35
C ASN A 617 -5.72 -12.09 27.52
N ASP A 618 -6.59 -11.18 27.93
CA ASP A 618 -6.84 -9.93 27.20
C ASP A 618 -5.65 -8.95 27.21
N ARG A 619 -4.60 -9.27 27.96
CA ARG A 619 -3.42 -8.40 28.12
C ARG A 619 -2.16 -8.94 27.47
N PHE A 620 -2.03 -10.26 27.28
CA PHE A 620 -0.77 -10.85 26.83
C PHE A 620 -0.96 -11.77 25.63
N ARG A 621 -0.22 -11.50 24.57
CA ARG A 621 -0.19 -12.28 23.33
C ARG A 621 1.26 -12.59 22.94
N LEU A 622 1.46 -13.81 22.41
CA LEU A 622 2.68 -14.23 21.72
C LEU A 622 2.32 -14.65 20.29
N PHE A 623 3.25 -14.48 19.38
CA PHE A 623 3.17 -15.09 18.05
C PHE A 623 4.52 -15.57 17.56
N ALA A 624 4.49 -16.53 16.64
CA ALA A 624 5.64 -16.99 15.87
C ALA A 624 5.20 -17.32 14.45
N GLY A 625 6.05 -17.06 13.48
CA GLY A 625 5.76 -17.31 12.08
C GLY A 625 6.98 -17.71 11.28
N VAL A 626 6.72 -18.41 10.19
CA VAL A 626 7.71 -18.82 9.19
C VAL A 626 7.12 -18.55 7.82
N ASP A 627 7.77 -17.72 7.04
CA ASP A 627 7.45 -17.57 5.62
C ASP A 627 8.42 -18.42 4.80
N ASN A 628 7.92 -18.91 3.65
CA ASN A 628 8.70 -19.71 2.72
C ASN A 628 9.41 -20.89 3.42
N ILE A 629 8.62 -21.78 4.02
CA ILE A 629 9.10 -22.92 4.84
C ILE A 629 10.13 -23.78 4.09
N PHE A 630 9.96 -23.94 2.77
CA PHE A 630 10.84 -24.75 1.94
C PHE A 630 12.12 -24.04 1.49
N ASP A 631 12.34 -22.81 1.93
CA ASP A 631 13.57 -22.04 1.68
C ASP A 631 13.86 -21.79 0.19
N LYS A 632 12.80 -21.60 -0.61
CA LYS A 632 12.91 -21.31 -2.03
C LYS A 632 13.53 -19.92 -2.22
N LYS A 633 14.66 -19.84 -2.91
CA LYS A 633 15.36 -18.59 -3.22
C LYS A 633 15.48 -18.43 -4.73
N ILE A 634 15.23 -17.22 -5.23
CA ILE A 634 15.43 -16.84 -6.63
C ILE A 634 16.04 -15.46 -6.62
N ASP A 635 17.35 -15.38 -6.92
CA ASP A 635 18.14 -14.15 -6.77
C ASP A 635 17.72 -13.08 -7.78
N GLU A 636 17.34 -13.46 -8.98
CA GLU A 636 16.97 -12.56 -10.08
C GLU A 636 15.71 -11.72 -9.79
N ILE A 637 14.80 -12.26 -9.00
CA ILE A 637 13.58 -11.55 -8.60
C ILE A 637 13.58 -11.17 -7.11
N TYR A 638 14.74 -11.25 -6.45
CA TYR A 638 14.91 -10.94 -5.02
C TYR A 638 13.93 -11.72 -4.12
N LEU A 639 13.58 -12.96 -4.52
CA LEU A 639 12.79 -13.84 -3.67
C LEU A 639 13.69 -14.39 -2.57
N ASP A 640 13.44 -13.95 -1.38
CA ASP A 640 14.16 -14.37 -0.20
C ASP A 640 13.85 -15.82 0.18
N GLY A 641 14.83 -16.47 0.78
CA GLY A 641 14.65 -17.77 1.40
C GLY A 641 13.72 -17.72 2.61
N ARG A 642 13.87 -18.66 3.52
CA ARG A 642 13.04 -18.79 4.72
C ARG A 642 13.20 -17.61 5.67
N ILE A 643 12.07 -17.00 6.07
CA ILE A 643 12.00 -15.88 7.00
C ILE A 643 11.31 -16.31 8.29
N TRP A 644 11.98 -16.13 9.41
CA TRP A 644 11.44 -16.37 10.74
C TRP A 644 11.07 -15.07 11.42
N ARG A 645 9.96 -15.08 12.16
CA ARG A 645 9.56 -13.98 13.03
C ARG A 645 8.88 -14.47 14.28
N ALA A 646 9.07 -13.74 15.38
CA ALA A 646 8.37 -13.97 16.64
C ALA A 646 8.17 -12.65 17.35
N GLY A 647 7.12 -12.55 18.14
CA GLY A 647 6.85 -11.34 18.89
C GLY A 647 5.93 -11.58 20.08
N MET A 648 5.92 -10.56 20.92
CA MET A 648 5.06 -10.50 22.10
C MET A 648 4.42 -9.13 22.24
N GLU A 649 3.26 -9.09 22.87
CA GLU A 649 2.51 -7.88 23.16
C GLU A 649 1.93 -7.98 24.57
N TYR A 650 2.05 -6.89 25.32
CA TYR A 650 1.44 -6.77 26.63
C TYR A 650 0.67 -5.46 26.75
N ARG A 651 -0.58 -5.54 27.24
CA ARG A 651 -1.46 -4.40 27.46
C ARG A 651 -1.68 -4.21 28.98
N PHE A 652 -1.37 -3.01 29.43
CA PHE A 652 -1.59 -2.58 30.81
C PHE A 652 -2.98 -2.00 31.04
#